data_40dc3849af3af2f69f3c887ae6e22731
#
_entry.id   40dc3849af3af2f69f3c887ae6e22731
#
_cell.length_a   1.000
_cell.length_b   1.000
_cell.length_c   1.000
_cell.angle_alpha   90.00
_cell.angle_beta   90.00
_cell.angle_gamma   90.00
#
_symmetry.space_group_name_H-M   'P 1'
#
loop_
_entity.id
_entity.type
_entity.pdbx_description
1 polymer ?
#
loop_
_entity_poly.entity_id
_entity_poly.type
_entity_poly.pdbx_seq_one_letter_code
_entity_poly.pdbx_strand_id
1 'polypeptide(L)'
;MGRLLLFLALLLTFFSTTVFGQGTGSIRGQIADEFGGVIVGATVTAVDAKGAEKTARTNGDGAFAINGLAPGKYTVRAAAEGFATYENADVNIETGRNAPLNITLKVTIEQQKVTVSENNSSVNTEPESNVGAIVLRGSDLDALPDDPDDLAAALQALAGPSAGPNGGQIFIDGFTGGNLPPLASIREIRINANPFSAEYDRPGFGRIEILTKPGTDKFRGQTSFSFNNMAFNARNPFAPTRAPYSSRQYGGNLSGPITKNKASFFFDFEKRDVNDDAVVNATILDSALNIVPLSQTVPTPNRRIEFGPRIDYQINPKNTLVARYEFTHATNVVGVGGFSLASRMYYTESTEQSVRLTETAILNKQTVNETRFQFMHQSSSDDANNMIPTIQVSDAFTGGGSQIGRASNIQNRWELTNTTSLALGNHAVKFGARFRDVRIRSTSPQNFSGTWTFAGSRLPGQPVITSIQDYQITLLGLQNGLTPAQIRAQGGGATQFSISAGNPLASVSQFDFGGFVQDDWKFRPNLTVDVGLRYENQSNIKSNFNFAPRIGFAWAPGPVNRQQPAKTVIRGGFGVFYDRVGENLTLNASRFNGTNQQQFIVTDPAVLNLFPTIPSIATLNAFATPVTIDQLAPNLRTPYTIQSVVSIEHQMARNLRVSATFSNSRALHLLRSRAIIGTNRVFEYDSSGRFNQNQFTVNIINNFSRRGSITAFYTIAKANSDTDGVGTFAANPFDFSSEYGRASTDVRHRFTLFGNYRGPWGLTLNPLVSISSGGPFNIIIGRDLNGDTLFTERPAFATDLSKPGVVISHFGAFDPNPTAGEVIVPRNFGQSPGSIVANLRISKTFGFGKERSSAAAGRQQGQRGAGGDRGARGSGGARGGDAGGGGRGGFGFPGMGGPGGGGGGGPRGGGGGNVGFGGGGGQTGKRYNLTFSLNFQNILNHANLAPPVGNLSSQLFGISTRTGGNFGGFGGGRGGGTPPYNRLIDASIRFSF
;
A
#
# COMPACT_ATOMS: atom_id res chain seq x y z
N MET A 1 -0.70 14.61 40.51
CA MET A 1 -1.32 15.50 39.53
C MET A 1 -0.90 16.97 39.68
N GLY A 2 -0.73 17.52 40.90
CA GLY A 2 -0.35 18.96 41.11
C GLY A 2 1.08 19.35 40.71
N ARG A 3 2.06 18.45 40.71
CA ARG A 3 3.45 18.76 40.36
C ARG A 3 3.75 18.74 38.86
N LEU A 4 2.91 18.10 38.05
CA LEU A 4 3.04 18.03 36.58
C LEU A 4 2.45 19.29 35.92
N LEU A 5 1.41 19.87 36.51
CA LEU A 5 0.83 21.15 36.08
C LEU A 5 1.72 22.34 36.39
N LEU A 6 2.50 22.27 37.46
CA LEU A 6 3.47 23.34 37.81
C LEU A 6 4.67 23.34 36.85
N PHE A 7 5.11 22.19 36.39
CA PHE A 7 6.20 22.09 35.39
C PHE A 7 5.75 22.55 33.99
N LEU A 8 4.51 22.28 33.62
CA LEU A 8 3.94 22.78 32.37
C LEU A 8 3.68 24.29 32.38
N ALA A 9 3.29 24.85 33.54
CA ALA A 9 3.12 26.28 33.71
C ALA A 9 4.46 27.04 33.77
N LEU A 10 5.52 26.39 34.29
CA LEU A 10 6.89 26.99 34.31
C LEU A 10 7.54 26.97 32.92
N LEU A 11 7.20 26.00 32.04
CA LEU A 11 7.71 25.97 30.67
C LEU A 11 7.04 27.03 29.77
N LEU A 12 5.83 27.46 30.10
CA LEU A 12 5.07 28.46 29.34
C LEU A 12 5.46 29.92 29.70
N THR A 13 6.18 30.16 30.82
CA THR A 13 6.59 31.51 31.27
C THR A 13 7.96 31.96 30.77
N PHE A 14 8.73 31.08 30.07
CA PHE A 14 10.09 31.43 29.59
C PHE A 14 10.16 31.98 28.16
N PHE A 15 9.03 32.18 27.45
CA PHE A 15 9.01 32.72 26.09
C PHE A 15 8.23 34.02 25.94
N SER A 16 8.58 35.04 26.70
CA SER A 16 8.08 36.41 26.47
C SER A 16 9.22 37.41 26.48
N THR A 17 10.08 37.38 25.48
CA THR A 17 10.91 38.52 25.13
C THR A 17 10.44 39.09 23.79
N THR A 18 9.68 40.17 23.86
CA THR A 18 9.34 40.98 22.68
C THR A 18 10.59 41.75 22.24
N VAL A 19 11.26 41.22 21.22
CA VAL A 19 12.26 41.98 20.46
C VAL A 19 11.52 42.75 19.37
N PHE A 20 11.51 44.08 19.48
CA PHE A 20 11.12 44.97 18.38
C PHE A 20 12.19 44.91 17.30
N GLY A 21 12.06 43.98 16.37
CA GLY A 21 12.83 43.93 15.12
C GLY A 21 12.13 44.73 14.03
N GLN A 22 12.87 45.47 13.20
CA GLN A 22 12.35 46.08 11.98
C GLN A 22 11.55 45.06 11.18
N GLY A 23 10.30 45.39 10.90
CA GLY A 23 9.39 44.50 10.22
C GLY A 23 9.94 44.09 8.83
N THR A 24 10.38 42.87 8.70
CA THR A 24 10.81 42.29 7.40
C THR A 24 9.70 41.48 6.80
N GLY A 25 9.60 41.43 5.50
CA GLY A 25 8.71 40.61 4.73
C GLY A 25 9.37 39.27 4.27
N SER A 26 8.58 38.36 3.73
CA SER A 26 9.07 37.12 3.15
C SER A 26 8.32 36.80 1.87
N ILE A 27 9.02 36.25 0.87
CA ILE A 27 8.42 35.63 -0.34
C ILE A 27 8.57 34.14 -0.19
N ARG A 28 7.51 33.41 -0.51
CA ARG A 28 7.50 31.96 -0.61
C ARG A 28 6.58 31.53 -1.73
N GLY A 29 6.73 30.31 -2.16
CA GLY A 29 5.92 29.72 -3.21
C GLY A 29 6.45 28.37 -3.61
N GLN A 30 5.91 27.88 -4.69
CA GLN A 30 6.31 26.61 -5.30
C GLN A 30 6.71 26.87 -6.75
N ILE A 31 7.76 26.20 -7.20
CA ILE A 31 8.15 26.18 -8.60
C ILE A 31 7.76 24.85 -9.23
N ALA A 32 6.98 24.92 -10.30
CA ALA A 32 6.55 23.77 -11.08
C ALA A 32 6.85 23.98 -12.57
N ASP A 33 6.91 22.91 -13.34
CA ASP A 33 6.97 22.97 -14.80
C ASP A 33 5.56 23.19 -15.43
N GLU A 34 5.49 23.27 -16.74
CA GLU A 34 4.23 23.46 -17.49
C GLU A 34 3.27 22.27 -17.33
N PHE A 35 3.76 21.13 -16.84
CA PHE A 35 3.00 19.90 -16.65
C PHE A 35 2.60 19.69 -15.17
N GLY A 36 2.97 20.64 -14.28
CA GLY A 36 2.68 20.60 -12.85
C GLY A 36 3.68 19.78 -12.06
N GLY A 37 4.75 19.27 -12.69
CA GLY A 37 5.87 18.66 -11.99
C GLY A 37 6.61 19.71 -11.17
N VAL A 38 6.80 19.49 -9.87
CA VAL A 38 7.54 20.44 -9.02
C VAL A 38 9.02 20.45 -9.42
N ILE A 39 9.62 21.63 -9.50
CA ILE A 39 11.03 21.78 -9.89
C ILE A 39 11.87 21.91 -8.61
N VAL A 40 12.60 20.85 -8.33
CA VAL A 40 13.52 20.77 -7.19
C VAL A 40 14.86 21.42 -7.53
N GLY A 41 15.43 22.19 -6.60
CA GLY A 41 16.73 22.82 -6.79
C GLY A 41 16.72 24.06 -7.69
N ALA A 42 15.55 24.56 -8.12
CA ALA A 42 15.42 25.82 -8.83
C ALA A 42 15.91 26.98 -7.95
N THR A 43 16.65 27.90 -8.51
CA THR A 43 17.16 29.08 -7.81
C THR A 43 16.15 30.21 -7.97
N VAL A 44 15.68 30.78 -6.85
CA VAL A 44 14.83 31.96 -6.80
C VAL A 44 15.64 33.12 -6.24
N THR A 45 15.72 34.23 -6.98
CA THR A 45 16.45 35.43 -6.57
C THR A 45 15.45 36.59 -6.49
N ALA A 46 15.41 37.26 -5.36
CA ALA A 46 14.70 38.52 -5.15
C ALA A 46 15.70 39.68 -5.17
N VAL A 47 15.51 40.62 -6.07
CA VAL A 47 16.37 41.82 -6.24
C VAL A 47 15.59 43.06 -5.83
N ASP A 48 16.07 43.84 -4.88
CA ASP A 48 15.43 45.10 -4.47
C ASP A 48 15.71 46.24 -5.44
N ALA A 49 15.07 47.39 -5.22
CA ALA A 49 15.25 48.60 -6.04
C ALA A 49 16.67 49.21 -6.00
N LYS A 50 17.52 48.76 -5.03
CA LYS A 50 18.92 49.16 -4.88
C LYS A 50 19.91 48.16 -5.45
N GLY A 51 19.40 47.03 -6.02
CA GLY A 51 20.21 45.95 -6.60
C GLY A 51 20.71 44.93 -5.58
N ALA A 52 20.25 44.93 -4.32
CA ALA A 52 20.62 43.90 -3.36
C ALA A 52 19.83 42.62 -3.65
N GLU A 53 20.55 41.48 -3.71
CA GLU A 53 20.00 40.19 -4.07
C GLU A 53 19.90 39.25 -2.87
N LYS A 54 18.76 38.56 -2.76
CA LYS A 54 18.59 37.42 -1.85
C LYS A 54 18.09 36.21 -2.63
N THR A 55 18.74 35.06 -2.39
CA THR A 55 18.43 33.83 -3.13
C THR A 55 17.92 32.75 -2.19
N ALA A 56 17.02 31.89 -2.72
CA ALA A 56 16.62 30.61 -2.14
C ALA A 56 16.59 29.53 -3.21
N ARG A 57 16.70 28.26 -2.83
CA ARG A 57 16.48 27.12 -3.72
C ARG A 57 15.19 26.39 -3.35
N THR A 58 14.54 25.82 -4.33
CA THR A 58 13.37 24.98 -4.08
C THR A 58 13.77 23.66 -3.46
N ASN A 59 12.99 23.20 -2.47
CA ASN A 59 13.14 21.93 -1.79
C ASN A 59 12.56 20.75 -2.64
N GLY A 60 12.50 19.55 -2.06
CA GLY A 60 11.94 18.34 -2.68
C GLY A 60 10.50 18.48 -3.18
N ASP A 61 9.73 19.39 -2.61
CA ASP A 61 8.36 19.70 -3.04
C ASP A 61 8.29 20.87 -4.04
N GLY A 62 9.44 21.38 -4.52
CA GLY A 62 9.50 22.57 -5.36
C GLY A 62 9.17 23.85 -4.60
N ALA A 63 9.06 23.83 -3.29
CA ALA A 63 8.75 25.00 -2.50
C ALA A 63 10.01 25.81 -2.16
N PHE A 64 9.89 27.15 -2.14
CA PHE A 64 10.96 28.07 -1.74
C PHE A 64 10.46 29.11 -0.73
N ALA A 65 11.38 29.65 0.07
CA ALA A 65 11.11 30.77 0.95
C ALA A 65 12.34 31.69 1.01
N ILE A 66 12.14 33.00 0.76
CA ILE A 66 13.13 34.04 0.93
C ILE A 66 12.64 34.96 2.06
N ASN A 67 13.33 34.92 3.18
CA ASN A 67 12.94 35.64 4.40
C ASN A 67 13.82 36.87 4.62
N GLY A 68 13.32 37.81 5.46
CA GLY A 68 14.06 39.00 5.89
C GLY A 68 14.23 40.01 4.76
N LEU A 69 13.25 40.15 3.88
CA LEU A 69 13.19 41.17 2.85
C LEU A 69 12.65 42.48 3.46
N ALA A 70 13.23 43.60 3.11
CA ALA A 70 12.64 44.88 3.46
C ALA A 70 11.32 45.10 2.70
N PRO A 71 10.33 45.79 3.29
CA PRO A 71 9.12 46.16 2.55
C PRO A 71 9.46 47.00 1.33
N GLY A 72 8.85 46.71 0.18
CA GLY A 72 9.12 47.41 -1.05
C GLY A 72 8.89 46.56 -2.31
N LYS A 73 9.18 47.15 -3.46
CA LYS A 73 9.10 46.43 -4.77
C LYS A 73 10.37 45.64 -5.04
N TYR A 74 10.18 44.39 -5.47
CA TYR A 74 11.25 43.46 -5.84
C TYR A 74 11.05 42.92 -7.25
N THR A 75 12.17 42.71 -7.94
CA THR A 75 12.21 41.84 -9.12
C THR A 75 12.52 40.42 -8.67
N VAL A 76 11.61 39.47 -8.89
CA VAL A 76 11.82 38.05 -8.56
C VAL A 76 12.16 37.31 -9.83
N ARG A 77 13.34 36.66 -9.83
CA ARG A 77 13.81 35.78 -10.88
C ARG A 77 13.82 34.34 -10.39
N ALA A 78 13.32 33.41 -11.18
CA ALA A 78 13.45 31.97 -10.91
C ALA A 78 14.10 31.30 -12.12
N ALA A 79 15.14 30.53 -11.85
CA ALA A 79 15.89 29.79 -12.85
C ALA A 79 16.09 28.36 -12.43
N ALA A 80 15.85 27.43 -13.35
CA ALA A 80 16.19 26.03 -13.21
C ALA A 80 16.77 25.54 -14.54
N GLU A 81 17.66 24.59 -14.47
CA GLU A 81 18.32 24.05 -15.67
C GLU A 81 17.29 23.36 -16.58
N GLY A 82 17.27 23.73 -17.86
CA GLY A 82 16.28 23.24 -18.83
C GLY A 82 14.96 24.02 -18.87
N PHE A 83 14.85 25.11 -18.10
CA PHE A 83 13.67 25.97 -18.10
C PHE A 83 14.00 27.40 -18.46
N ALA A 84 13.06 28.09 -19.09
CA ALA A 84 13.17 29.52 -19.32
C ALA A 84 13.16 30.26 -17.98
N THR A 85 14.06 31.23 -17.83
CA THR A 85 14.11 32.07 -16.63
C THR A 85 12.79 32.82 -16.47
N TYR A 86 12.18 32.70 -15.32
CA TYR A 86 11.02 33.49 -14.94
C TYR A 86 11.51 34.81 -14.33
N GLU A 87 10.91 35.92 -14.73
CA GLU A 87 11.17 37.23 -14.15
C GLU A 87 9.86 38.00 -13.96
N ASN A 88 9.69 38.55 -12.74
CA ASN A 88 8.56 39.43 -12.42
C ASN A 88 9.09 40.65 -11.63
N ALA A 89 9.06 41.81 -12.28
CA ALA A 89 9.59 43.07 -11.76
C ALA A 89 8.64 43.81 -10.79
N ASP A 90 7.40 43.31 -10.61
CA ASP A 90 6.36 44.02 -9.84
C ASP A 90 5.89 43.19 -8.61
N VAL A 91 6.80 42.56 -7.90
CA VAL A 91 6.47 41.83 -6.66
C VAL A 91 6.56 42.80 -5.49
N ASN A 92 5.42 43.20 -4.94
CA ASN A 92 5.38 44.07 -3.77
C ASN A 92 5.48 43.26 -2.50
N ILE A 93 6.47 43.58 -1.65
CA ILE A 93 6.72 42.90 -0.37
C ILE A 93 6.24 43.81 0.74
N GLU A 94 5.28 43.34 1.53
CA GLU A 94 4.80 44.01 2.73
C GLU A 94 5.45 43.37 3.99
N THR A 95 5.39 44.07 5.11
CA THR A 95 5.84 43.54 6.40
C THR A 95 5.08 42.25 6.75
N GLY A 96 5.83 41.21 7.07
CA GLY A 96 5.24 39.90 7.38
C GLY A 96 5.29 38.91 6.21
N ARG A 97 4.29 38.09 6.13
CA ARG A 97 4.19 37.05 5.07
C ARG A 97 3.34 37.54 3.91
N ASN A 98 3.96 37.70 2.76
CA ASN A 98 3.25 38.03 1.53
C ASN A 98 2.53 36.81 0.93
N ALA A 99 1.58 37.05 0.03
CA ALA A 99 0.91 36.01 -0.72
C ALA A 99 1.94 35.11 -1.43
N PRO A 100 1.73 33.78 -1.43
CA PRO A 100 2.69 32.86 -2.05
C PRO A 100 2.83 33.13 -3.54
N LEU A 101 4.06 33.25 -4.01
CA LEU A 101 4.42 33.42 -5.43
C LEU A 101 4.72 32.05 -6.04
N ASN A 102 3.68 31.41 -6.60
CA ASN A 102 3.89 30.16 -7.33
C ASN A 102 4.38 30.48 -8.74
N ILE A 103 5.51 29.88 -9.09
CA ILE A 103 6.23 30.13 -10.34
C ILE A 103 6.14 28.90 -11.20
N THR A 104 5.67 29.07 -12.43
CA THR A 104 5.75 28.02 -13.45
C THR A 104 6.88 28.34 -14.41
N LEU A 105 7.89 27.49 -14.44
CA LEU A 105 8.96 27.59 -15.41
C LEU A 105 8.57 26.85 -16.70
N LYS A 106 8.73 27.54 -17.83
CA LYS A 106 8.51 26.91 -19.14
C LYS A 106 9.75 26.17 -19.57
N VAL A 107 9.57 25.04 -20.22
CA VAL A 107 10.67 24.36 -20.91
C VAL A 107 11.18 25.27 -22.05
N THR A 108 12.48 25.53 -22.08
CA THR A 108 13.08 26.42 -23.12
C THR A 108 12.96 25.74 -24.47
N ILE A 109 12.17 26.37 -25.40
CA ILE A 109 12.14 25.98 -26.79
C ILE A 109 13.10 26.93 -27.51
N GLU A 110 14.37 26.63 -27.54
CA GLU A 110 15.31 27.30 -28.42
C GLU A 110 15.32 26.63 -29.81
N GLN A 111 14.90 27.39 -30.82
CA GLN A 111 15.19 27.10 -32.24
C GLN A 111 16.61 27.62 -32.57
N GLN A 112 17.64 27.04 -32.05
CA GLN A 112 19.02 27.11 -32.60
C GLN A 112 19.88 26.05 -31.93
N LYS A 113 20.56 25.23 -32.76
CA LYS A 113 21.63 24.26 -32.53
C LYS A 113 21.91 23.97 -31.04
N VAL A 114 21.14 23.06 -30.48
CA VAL A 114 21.12 22.81 -29.04
C VAL A 114 21.97 21.61 -28.73
N THR A 115 22.97 21.81 -27.91
CA THR A 115 23.43 20.77 -26.97
C THR A 115 22.41 20.74 -25.83
N VAL A 116 21.47 19.84 -25.91
CA VAL A 116 20.44 19.64 -24.86
C VAL A 116 21.13 19.03 -23.65
N SER A 117 21.32 19.80 -22.60
CA SER A 117 21.62 19.27 -21.27
C SER A 117 20.31 18.97 -20.55
N GLU A 118 19.77 17.79 -20.73
CA GLU A 118 18.67 17.26 -19.89
C GLU A 118 19.29 16.79 -18.56
N ASN A 119 19.35 17.65 -17.56
CA ASN A 119 19.88 17.33 -16.24
C ASN A 119 18.82 16.88 -15.21
N ASN A 120 17.66 16.41 -15.66
CA ASN A 120 16.67 15.82 -14.76
C ASN A 120 16.98 14.38 -14.31
N SER A 121 18.19 13.90 -14.59
CA SER A 121 18.58 12.50 -14.33
C SER A 121 19.81 12.38 -13.45
N SER A 122 20.28 13.44 -12.78
CA SER A 122 21.46 13.35 -11.93
C SER A 122 21.16 12.60 -10.65
N VAL A 123 22.02 11.64 -10.29
CA VAL A 123 22.04 11.06 -8.94
C VAL A 123 22.68 12.05 -7.96
N ASN A 124 22.18 12.12 -6.73
CA ASN A 124 22.66 13.03 -5.69
C ASN A 124 22.69 12.33 -4.33
N THR A 125 23.25 12.97 -3.30
CA THR A 125 23.39 12.41 -1.95
C THR A 125 22.22 12.76 -1.01
N GLU A 126 21.15 13.38 -1.50
CA GLU A 126 19.97 13.65 -0.67
C GLU A 126 19.27 12.34 -0.29
N PRO A 127 18.84 12.19 0.99
CA PRO A 127 18.20 10.96 1.47
C PRO A 127 16.94 10.57 0.69
N GLU A 128 16.17 11.57 0.24
CA GLU A 128 14.91 11.38 -0.48
C GLU A 128 15.07 11.06 -1.97
N SER A 129 16.28 11.23 -2.52
CA SER A 129 16.56 11.07 -3.95
C SER A 129 17.10 9.68 -4.30
N ASN A 130 16.82 8.65 -3.51
CA ASN A 130 17.25 7.29 -3.80
C ASN A 130 16.59 6.75 -5.08
N VAL A 131 17.39 6.20 -6.01
CA VAL A 131 16.89 5.62 -7.28
C VAL A 131 15.99 4.39 -7.04
N GLY A 132 16.08 3.77 -5.86
CA GLY A 132 15.15 2.72 -5.43
C GLY A 132 13.75 3.23 -5.07
N ALA A 133 13.56 4.53 -4.90
CA ALA A 133 12.25 5.13 -4.70
C ALA A 133 11.49 5.20 -6.03
N ILE A 134 10.23 4.77 -6.01
CA ILE A 134 9.32 4.92 -7.12
C ILE A 134 8.46 6.14 -6.85
N VAL A 135 8.53 7.12 -7.74
CA VAL A 135 7.70 8.33 -7.66
C VAL A 135 6.86 8.40 -8.92
N LEU A 136 5.54 8.19 -8.75
CA LEU A 136 4.57 8.21 -9.85
C LEU A 136 3.83 9.54 -9.85
N ARG A 137 3.90 10.27 -10.97
CA ARG A 137 3.30 11.60 -11.14
C ARG A 137 2.68 11.74 -12.53
N GLY A 138 1.70 12.62 -12.65
CA GLY A 138 1.14 13.00 -13.96
C GLY A 138 0.77 11.80 -14.81
N SER A 139 1.45 11.61 -15.95
CA SER A 139 1.19 10.52 -16.89
C SER A 139 1.61 9.13 -16.37
N ASP A 140 2.45 9.03 -15.34
CA ASP A 140 2.84 7.73 -14.77
C ASP A 140 1.69 7.12 -13.97
N LEU A 141 0.83 7.97 -13.36
CA LEU A 141 -0.38 7.53 -12.68
C LEU A 141 -1.37 6.86 -13.64
N ASP A 142 -1.32 7.19 -14.94
CA ASP A 142 -2.19 6.59 -15.94
C ASP A 142 -1.88 5.13 -16.26
N ALA A 143 -0.69 4.65 -15.90
CA ALA A 143 -0.34 3.24 -16.01
C ALA A 143 -1.02 2.39 -14.92
N LEU A 144 -1.52 3.03 -13.85
CA LEU A 144 -2.17 2.36 -12.73
C LEU A 144 -3.65 2.09 -13.04
N PRO A 145 -4.23 1.03 -12.42
CA PRO A 145 -5.66 0.76 -12.51
C PRO A 145 -6.51 1.89 -11.92
N ASP A 146 -7.67 2.13 -12.52
CA ASP A 146 -8.66 3.07 -11.98
C ASP A 146 -9.48 2.44 -10.83
N ASP A 147 -9.55 1.11 -10.77
CA ASP A 147 -10.18 0.33 -9.71
C ASP A 147 -9.37 0.42 -8.40
N PRO A 148 -9.97 0.77 -7.24
CA PRO A 148 -9.24 0.92 -5.99
C PRO A 148 -8.59 -0.37 -5.47
N ASP A 149 -9.22 -1.53 -5.67
CA ASP A 149 -8.69 -2.82 -5.21
C ASP A 149 -7.51 -3.25 -6.09
N ASP A 150 -7.65 -3.09 -7.41
CA ASP A 150 -6.58 -3.31 -8.37
C ASP A 150 -5.42 -2.32 -8.19
N LEU A 151 -5.75 -1.06 -7.86
CA LEU A 151 -4.76 -0.03 -7.52
C LEU A 151 -3.97 -0.44 -6.27
N ALA A 152 -4.67 -0.88 -5.20
CA ALA A 152 -4.01 -1.36 -3.99
C ALA A 152 -3.06 -2.52 -4.29
N ALA A 153 -3.52 -3.51 -5.07
CA ALA A 153 -2.71 -4.66 -5.47
C ALA A 153 -1.49 -4.24 -6.32
N ALA A 154 -1.66 -3.31 -7.26
CA ALA A 154 -0.57 -2.77 -8.06
C ALA A 154 0.47 -2.03 -7.21
N LEU A 155 0.05 -1.23 -6.24
CA LEU A 155 0.92 -0.52 -5.31
C LEU A 155 1.69 -1.49 -4.40
N GLN A 156 1.05 -2.54 -3.90
CA GLN A 156 1.71 -3.60 -3.13
C GLN A 156 2.78 -4.32 -3.96
N ALA A 157 2.48 -4.59 -5.23
CA ALA A 157 3.45 -5.20 -6.14
C ALA A 157 4.67 -4.31 -6.40
N LEU A 158 4.45 -3.00 -6.54
CA LEU A 158 5.51 -2.00 -6.71
C LEU A 158 6.34 -1.82 -5.44
N ALA A 159 5.75 -1.95 -4.24
CA ALA A 159 6.46 -1.93 -2.97
C ALA A 159 7.43 -3.10 -2.83
N GLY A 160 7.09 -4.23 -3.44
CA GLY A 160 7.97 -5.39 -3.58
C GLY A 160 8.14 -6.22 -2.29
N PRO A 161 8.94 -7.30 -2.35
CA PRO A 161 9.12 -8.23 -1.23
C PRO A 161 9.82 -7.62 -0.01
N SER A 162 10.58 -6.53 -0.18
CA SER A 162 11.25 -5.83 0.93
C SER A 162 10.30 -5.17 1.93
N ALA A 163 9.02 -5.08 1.58
CA ALA A 163 7.96 -4.67 2.50
C ALA A 163 7.73 -5.65 3.66
N GLY A 164 8.36 -6.84 3.61
CA GLY A 164 8.25 -7.88 4.64
C GLY A 164 6.97 -8.70 4.54
N PRO A 165 6.73 -9.60 5.51
CA PRO A 165 5.62 -10.56 5.44
C PRO A 165 4.23 -9.91 5.55
N ASN A 166 4.14 -8.71 6.11
CA ASN A 166 2.88 -7.97 6.26
C ASN A 166 2.54 -7.05 5.08
N GLY A 167 3.38 -7.04 4.02
CA GLY A 167 3.21 -6.17 2.86
C GLY A 167 3.50 -4.69 3.12
N GLY A 168 3.35 -3.87 2.08
CA GLY A 168 3.55 -2.43 2.15
C GLY A 168 2.41 -1.72 2.87
N GLN A 169 2.75 -0.74 3.69
CA GLN A 169 1.76 0.09 4.38
C GLN A 169 1.46 1.36 3.58
N ILE A 170 0.17 1.63 3.41
CA ILE A 170 -0.34 2.80 2.69
C ILE A 170 -0.58 3.94 3.69
N PHE A 171 -0.06 5.12 3.33
CA PHE A 171 -0.28 6.40 4.00
C PHE A 171 -0.94 7.36 3.02
N ILE A 172 -1.93 8.10 3.48
CA ILE A 172 -2.63 9.11 2.68
C ILE A 172 -2.42 10.47 3.34
N ASP A 173 -1.73 11.38 2.65
CA ASP A 173 -1.33 12.70 3.17
C ASP A 173 -0.61 12.60 4.54
N GLY A 174 0.18 11.52 4.74
CA GLY A 174 0.95 11.25 5.96
C GLY A 174 0.17 10.60 7.11
N PHE A 175 -1.12 10.28 6.92
CA PHE A 175 -1.95 9.57 7.90
C PHE A 175 -1.98 8.07 7.63
N THR A 176 -2.17 7.28 8.68
CA THR A 176 -2.28 5.82 8.58
C THR A 176 -3.72 5.38 8.39
N GLY A 177 -3.94 4.38 7.52
CA GLY A 177 -5.24 3.78 7.26
C GLY A 177 -6.16 4.66 6.41
N GLY A 178 -7.37 4.17 6.20
CA GLY A 178 -8.37 4.73 5.31
C GLY A 178 -8.41 4.05 3.94
N ASN A 179 -9.50 4.23 3.23
CA ASN A 179 -9.67 3.74 1.88
C ASN A 179 -8.81 4.55 0.90
N LEU A 180 -8.40 3.90 -0.20
CA LEU A 180 -7.67 4.59 -1.25
C LEU A 180 -8.55 5.67 -1.88
N PRO A 181 -8.05 6.91 -2.02
CA PRO A 181 -8.78 7.95 -2.72
C PRO A 181 -8.85 7.64 -4.23
N PRO A 182 -9.88 8.13 -4.95
CA PRO A 182 -9.95 7.97 -6.39
C PRO A 182 -8.66 8.39 -7.08
N LEU A 183 -8.22 7.63 -8.10
CA LEU A 183 -6.97 7.95 -8.83
C LEU A 183 -6.98 9.40 -9.37
N ALA A 184 -8.16 9.90 -9.72
CA ALA A 184 -8.36 11.27 -10.18
C ALA A 184 -8.03 12.35 -9.13
N SER A 185 -8.06 12.03 -7.83
CA SER A 185 -7.71 12.93 -6.73
C SER A 185 -6.25 12.80 -6.25
N ILE A 186 -5.51 11.81 -6.75
CA ILE A 186 -4.11 11.60 -6.42
C ILE A 186 -3.23 12.58 -7.20
N ARG A 187 -2.32 13.25 -6.49
CA ARG A 187 -1.28 14.11 -7.06
C ARG A 187 -0.02 13.32 -7.39
N GLU A 188 0.40 12.48 -6.44
CA GLU A 188 1.66 11.79 -6.47
C GLU A 188 1.60 10.54 -5.57
N ILE A 189 2.28 9.48 -5.97
CA ILE A 189 2.51 8.29 -5.16
C ILE A 189 4.02 8.11 -5.01
N ARG A 190 4.49 7.96 -3.78
CA ARG A 190 5.89 7.68 -3.43
C ARG A 190 5.99 6.31 -2.79
N ILE A 191 6.88 5.46 -3.29
CA ILE A 191 7.12 4.12 -2.74
C ILE A 191 8.60 3.98 -2.43
N ASN A 192 8.93 3.46 -1.26
CA ASN A 192 10.30 3.22 -0.80
C ASN A 192 11.18 4.50 -0.71
N ALA A 193 10.58 5.68 -0.48
CA ALA A 193 11.34 6.90 -0.28
C ALA A 193 11.90 6.98 1.14
N ASN A 194 13.19 7.34 1.27
CA ASN A 194 13.92 7.49 2.54
C ASN A 194 13.67 6.35 3.57
N PRO A 195 14.11 5.11 3.28
CA PRO A 195 13.64 3.94 4.02
C PRO A 195 14.13 3.86 5.47
N PHE A 196 15.14 4.62 5.88
CA PHE A 196 15.71 4.60 7.22
C PHE A 196 15.32 5.80 8.10
N SER A 197 14.43 6.69 7.63
CA SER A 197 13.98 7.81 8.45
C SER A 197 13.34 7.35 9.77
N ALA A 198 13.77 7.96 10.90
CA ALA A 198 13.21 7.68 12.22
C ALA A 198 11.78 8.22 12.41
N GLU A 199 11.33 9.10 11.53
CA GLU A 199 9.95 9.57 11.47
C GLU A 199 8.96 8.43 11.25
N TYR A 200 9.38 7.37 10.52
CA TYR A 200 8.50 6.26 10.17
C TYR A 200 8.47 5.19 11.27
N ASP A 201 7.28 4.69 11.57
CA ASP A 201 7.08 3.63 12.57
C ASP A 201 7.45 2.22 12.04
N ARG A 202 7.46 2.02 10.72
CA ARG A 202 7.75 0.74 10.05
C ARG A 202 8.90 0.89 9.05
N PRO A 203 9.48 -0.21 8.54
CA PRO A 203 10.50 -0.14 7.48
C PRO A 203 10.03 0.74 6.34
N GLY A 204 10.87 1.66 5.91
CA GLY A 204 10.56 2.53 4.77
C GLY A 204 10.54 1.79 3.43
N PHE A 205 11.18 0.61 3.34
CA PHE A 205 10.93 -0.33 2.27
C PHE A 205 9.55 -0.96 2.45
N GLY A 206 8.67 -0.75 1.48
CA GLY A 206 7.25 -1.08 1.57
C GLY A 206 6.35 0.08 1.99
N ARG A 207 6.91 1.25 2.35
CA ARG A 207 6.10 2.45 2.57
C ARG A 207 5.54 2.96 1.25
N ILE A 208 4.23 3.08 1.18
CA ILE A 208 3.48 3.64 0.05
C ILE A 208 2.84 4.93 0.54
N GLU A 209 3.26 6.08 0.04
CA GLU A 209 2.72 7.37 0.41
C GLU A 209 1.94 7.97 -0.75
N ILE A 210 0.67 8.24 -0.53
CA ILE A 210 -0.26 8.84 -1.48
C ILE A 210 -0.49 10.29 -1.07
N LEU A 211 -0.16 11.21 -1.96
CA LEU A 211 -0.39 12.63 -1.77
C LEU A 211 -1.56 13.07 -2.63
N THR A 212 -2.56 13.70 -2.01
CA THR A 212 -3.77 14.14 -2.71
C THR A 212 -3.62 15.53 -3.31
N LYS A 213 -4.46 15.85 -4.30
CA LYS A 213 -4.48 17.16 -4.95
C LYS A 213 -4.98 18.25 -4.02
N PRO A 214 -4.32 19.41 -3.94
CA PRO A 214 -4.82 20.57 -3.20
C PRO A 214 -5.91 21.32 -3.97
N GLY A 215 -6.57 22.23 -3.31
CA GLY A 215 -7.41 23.22 -3.94
C GLY A 215 -6.62 24.17 -4.88
N THR A 216 -7.29 24.91 -5.76
CA THR A 216 -6.67 25.75 -6.79
C THR A 216 -7.14 27.19 -6.75
N ASP A 217 -6.37 28.08 -7.34
CA ASP A 217 -6.66 29.51 -7.49
C ASP A 217 -7.64 29.83 -8.64
N LYS A 218 -7.92 28.86 -9.51
CA LYS A 218 -8.87 28.94 -10.64
C LYS A 218 -9.77 27.73 -10.61
N PHE A 219 -11.02 27.91 -11.03
CA PHE A 219 -11.92 26.76 -11.18
C PHE A 219 -11.39 25.79 -12.23
N ARG A 220 -11.27 24.54 -11.82
CA ARG A 220 -10.87 23.40 -12.62
C ARG A 220 -11.70 22.21 -12.25
N GLY A 221 -12.03 21.41 -13.24
CA GLY A 221 -12.82 20.23 -13.00
C GLY A 221 -12.50 19.12 -13.99
N GLN A 222 -12.90 17.93 -13.57
CA GLN A 222 -12.82 16.74 -14.39
C GLN A 222 -14.03 15.88 -14.09
N THR A 223 -14.60 15.28 -15.11
CA THR A 223 -15.60 14.21 -14.99
C THR A 223 -15.15 13.02 -15.84
N SER A 224 -15.45 11.82 -15.38
CA SER A 224 -15.10 10.57 -16.08
C SER A 224 -16.24 9.57 -15.96
N PHE A 225 -16.35 8.76 -17.00
CA PHE A 225 -17.22 7.60 -17.04
C PHE A 225 -16.42 6.43 -17.59
N SER A 226 -16.43 5.30 -16.87
CA SER A 226 -15.81 4.04 -17.31
C SER A 226 -16.88 2.96 -17.39
N PHE A 227 -16.75 2.11 -18.37
CA PHE A 227 -17.69 1.04 -18.68
C PHE A 227 -16.96 -0.21 -19.12
N ASN A 228 -17.42 -1.36 -18.61
CA ASN A 228 -17.02 -2.69 -19.08
C ASN A 228 -18.28 -3.60 -19.13
N ASN A 229 -18.25 -4.55 -20.05
CA ASN A 229 -19.30 -5.55 -20.21
C ASN A 229 -18.68 -6.90 -20.58
N MET A 230 -19.34 -7.98 -20.23
CA MET A 230 -18.89 -9.34 -20.51
C MET A 230 -18.51 -9.59 -21.97
N ALA A 231 -19.11 -8.86 -22.93
CA ALA A 231 -18.82 -9.00 -24.36
C ALA A 231 -17.35 -8.67 -24.70
N PHE A 232 -16.72 -7.80 -23.89
CA PHE A 232 -15.32 -7.39 -24.06
C PHE A 232 -14.32 -8.29 -23.30
N ASN A 233 -14.84 -9.18 -22.44
CA ASN A 233 -14.04 -9.95 -21.52
C ASN A 233 -13.79 -11.37 -22.02
N ALA A 234 -12.66 -11.96 -21.68
CA ALA A 234 -12.41 -13.38 -21.93
C ALA A 234 -13.16 -14.24 -20.90
N ARG A 235 -13.46 -15.50 -21.25
CA ARG A 235 -14.10 -16.44 -20.33
C ARG A 235 -13.10 -16.91 -19.27
N ASN A 236 -13.55 -17.01 -18.01
CA ASN A 236 -12.79 -17.68 -16.96
C ASN A 236 -12.63 -19.18 -17.30
N PRO A 237 -11.40 -19.74 -17.28
CA PRO A 237 -11.17 -21.14 -17.65
C PRO A 237 -11.93 -22.14 -16.77
N PHE A 238 -12.26 -21.76 -15.53
CA PHE A 238 -13.01 -22.61 -14.59
C PHE A 238 -14.53 -22.43 -14.66
N ALA A 239 -15.03 -21.47 -15.43
CA ALA A 239 -16.46 -21.27 -15.61
C ALA A 239 -16.96 -22.07 -16.83
N PRO A 240 -18.13 -22.73 -16.75
CA PRO A 240 -18.68 -23.49 -17.87
C PRO A 240 -19.04 -22.58 -19.04
N THR A 241 -19.54 -21.40 -18.75
CA THR A 241 -19.91 -20.37 -19.72
C THR A 241 -19.22 -19.05 -19.39
N ARG A 242 -19.35 -18.05 -20.27
CA ARG A 242 -18.94 -16.70 -19.97
C ARG A 242 -19.90 -16.12 -18.92
N ALA A 243 -19.37 -15.83 -17.71
CA ALA A 243 -20.16 -15.25 -16.63
C ALA A 243 -20.68 -13.87 -16.99
N PRO A 244 -21.92 -13.51 -16.61
CA PRO A 244 -22.40 -12.15 -16.69
C PRO A 244 -21.48 -11.18 -15.95
N TYR A 245 -21.08 -10.11 -16.63
CA TYR A 245 -20.23 -9.08 -16.03
C TYR A 245 -20.64 -7.72 -16.56
N SER A 246 -20.77 -6.75 -15.69
CA SER A 246 -20.85 -5.36 -16.07
C SER A 246 -20.27 -4.46 -14.98
N SER A 247 -19.47 -3.47 -15.38
CA SER A 247 -18.92 -2.45 -14.49
C SER A 247 -19.28 -1.07 -15.03
N ARG A 248 -19.72 -0.19 -14.15
CA ARG A 248 -19.97 1.22 -14.44
C ARG A 248 -19.37 2.05 -13.34
N GLN A 249 -18.52 3.00 -13.71
CA GLN A 249 -17.88 3.91 -12.77
C GLN A 249 -18.08 5.34 -13.23
N TYR A 250 -18.59 6.16 -12.33
CA TYR A 250 -18.82 7.59 -12.51
C TYR A 250 -17.91 8.33 -11.54
N GLY A 251 -17.06 9.20 -12.04
CA GLY A 251 -16.14 9.94 -11.19
C GLY A 251 -16.03 11.39 -11.61
N GLY A 252 -15.60 12.23 -10.69
CA GLY A 252 -15.33 13.63 -10.99
C GLY A 252 -14.64 14.35 -9.85
N ASN A 253 -14.03 15.48 -10.19
CA ASN A 253 -13.50 16.40 -9.20
C ASN A 253 -13.70 17.83 -9.65
N LEU A 254 -13.77 18.71 -8.67
CA LEU A 254 -13.90 20.16 -8.85
C LEU A 254 -13.00 20.85 -7.84
N SER A 255 -12.27 21.85 -8.28
CA SER A 255 -11.43 22.66 -7.42
C SER A 255 -11.50 24.14 -7.80
N GLY A 256 -11.27 25.01 -6.83
CA GLY A 256 -11.31 26.43 -7.09
C GLY A 256 -11.05 27.29 -5.86
N PRO A 257 -10.99 28.62 -6.01
CA PRO A 257 -10.85 29.54 -4.90
C PRO A 257 -12.19 29.69 -4.14
N ILE A 258 -12.16 29.66 -2.80
CA ILE A 258 -13.22 30.14 -1.93
C ILE A 258 -13.00 31.66 -1.73
N THR A 259 -11.78 32.01 -1.36
CA THR A 259 -11.31 33.40 -1.25
C THR A 259 -9.96 33.51 -1.92
N LYS A 260 -9.84 34.42 -2.88
CA LYS A 260 -8.60 34.57 -3.67
C LYS A 260 -7.39 34.77 -2.74
N ASN A 261 -6.33 33.99 -2.99
CA ASN A 261 -5.07 33.98 -2.26
C ASN A 261 -5.17 33.63 -0.76
N LYS A 262 -6.32 33.19 -0.25
CA LYS A 262 -6.51 32.87 1.18
C LYS A 262 -7.10 31.50 1.42
N ALA A 263 -8.12 31.12 0.63
CA ALA A 263 -8.79 29.84 0.78
C ALA A 263 -9.13 29.21 -0.57
N SER A 264 -8.99 27.89 -0.70
CA SER A 264 -9.44 27.12 -1.85
C SER A 264 -10.01 25.79 -1.41
N PHE A 265 -10.74 25.19 -2.31
CA PHE A 265 -11.32 23.88 -2.11
C PHE A 265 -10.90 22.90 -3.22
N PHE A 266 -10.97 21.63 -2.87
CA PHE A 266 -10.97 20.50 -3.80
C PHE A 266 -12.09 19.55 -3.34
N PHE A 267 -12.89 19.08 -4.28
CA PHE A 267 -13.96 18.11 -4.03
C PHE A 267 -13.82 16.98 -5.04
N ASP A 268 -13.87 15.75 -4.58
CA ASP A 268 -13.92 14.56 -5.42
C ASP A 268 -15.15 13.71 -5.10
N PHE A 269 -15.60 12.98 -6.10
CA PHE A 269 -16.72 12.07 -6.03
C PHE A 269 -16.48 10.88 -6.95
N GLU A 270 -16.80 9.67 -6.46
CA GLU A 270 -16.83 8.46 -7.27
C GLU A 270 -18.00 7.56 -6.86
N LYS A 271 -18.66 6.99 -7.86
CA LYS A 271 -19.63 5.91 -7.69
C LYS A 271 -19.28 4.77 -8.63
N ARG A 272 -19.20 3.55 -8.07
CA ARG A 272 -18.88 2.32 -8.79
C ARG A 272 -19.97 1.28 -8.58
N ASP A 273 -20.50 0.75 -9.68
CA ASP A 273 -21.46 -0.33 -9.71
C ASP A 273 -20.90 -1.48 -10.53
N VAL A 274 -20.54 -2.59 -9.88
CA VAL A 274 -20.06 -3.81 -10.52
C VAL A 274 -21.04 -4.93 -10.29
N ASN A 275 -21.48 -5.58 -11.36
CA ASN A 275 -22.12 -6.88 -11.33
C ASN A 275 -21.08 -7.89 -11.75
N ASP A 276 -20.62 -8.69 -10.83
CA ASP A 276 -19.62 -9.74 -11.01
C ASP A 276 -20.24 -11.07 -10.58
N ASP A 277 -19.62 -12.18 -10.95
CA ASP A 277 -20.05 -13.51 -10.59
C ASP A 277 -18.88 -14.30 -9.98
N ALA A 278 -19.13 -14.92 -8.84
CA ALA A 278 -18.22 -15.90 -8.28
C ALA A 278 -18.35 -17.24 -9.00
N VAL A 279 -17.24 -17.86 -9.35
CA VAL A 279 -17.22 -19.20 -9.94
C VAL A 279 -17.11 -20.23 -8.81
N VAL A 280 -18.14 -21.04 -8.66
CA VAL A 280 -18.12 -22.23 -7.80
C VAL A 280 -17.62 -23.41 -8.66
N ASN A 281 -16.57 -24.07 -8.19
CA ASN A 281 -16.01 -25.26 -8.81
C ASN A 281 -15.74 -26.29 -7.70
N ALA A 282 -16.69 -27.19 -7.51
CA ALA A 282 -16.78 -28.08 -6.36
C ALA A 282 -17.14 -29.52 -6.81
N THR A 283 -16.93 -30.47 -5.92
CA THR A 283 -17.46 -31.84 -6.05
C THR A 283 -18.56 -32.03 -5.01
N ILE A 284 -19.75 -32.35 -5.43
CA ILE A 284 -20.93 -32.49 -4.56
C ILE A 284 -21.61 -33.85 -4.71
N LEU A 285 -22.62 -34.11 -3.90
CA LEU A 285 -23.56 -35.22 -4.11
C LEU A 285 -24.81 -34.68 -4.79
N ASP A 286 -25.31 -35.43 -5.82
CA ASP A 286 -26.61 -35.17 -6.40
C ASP A 286 -27.77 -35.70 -5.52
N SER A 287 -29.00 -35.58 -5.96
CA SER A 287 -30.17 -36.03 -5.22
C SER A 287 -30.23 -37.56 -5.02
N ALA A 288 -29.50 -38.33 -5.82
CA ALA A 288 -29.34 -39.77 -5.69
C ALA A 288 -28.08 -40.16 -4.89
N LEU A 289 -27.40 -39.15 -4.28
CA LEU A 289 -26.15 -39.27 -3.56
C LEU A 289 -24.96 -39.74 -4.39
N ASN A 290 -24.98 -39.55 -5.71
CA ASN A 290 -23.82 -39.82 -6.58
C ASN A 290 -22.85 -38.64 -6.47
N ILE A 291 -21.54 -38.92 -6.52
CA ILE A 291 -20.48 -37.93 -6.57
C ILE A 291 -20.44 -37.28 -7.96
N VAL A 292 -20.71 -36.01 -8.06
CA VAL A 292 -20.76 -35.27 -9.33
C VAL A 292 -19.99 -33.95 -9.22
N PRO A 293 -19.33 -33.49 -10.29
CA PRO A 293 -18.72 -32.17 -10.34
C PRO A 293 -19.80 -31.10 -10.47
N LEU A 294 -19.62 -30.01 -9.74
CA LEU A 294 -20.45 -28.79 -9.83
C LEU A 294 -19.59 -27.64 -10.36
N SER A 295 -20.00 -27.03 -11.46
CA SER A 295 -19.42 -25.78 -11.93
C SER A 295 -20.54 -24.81 -12.28
N GLN A 296 -20.63 -23.72 -11.53
CA GLN A 296 -21.67 -22.69 -11.71
C GLN A 296 -21.13 -21.29 -11.39
N THR A 297 -21.81 -20.28 -11.89
CA THR A 297 -21.58 -18.87 -11.54
C THR A 297 -22.69 -18.36 -10.63
N VAL A 298 -22.30 -17.56 -9.64
CA VAL A 298 -23.22 -16.99 -8.64
C VAL A 298 -23.01 -15.50 -8.59
N PRO A 299 -24.06 -14.66 -8.77
CA PRO A 299 -23.94 -13.22 -8.76
C PRO A 299 -23.39 -12.67 -7.43
N THR A 300 -22.34 -11.85 -7.53
CA THR A 300 -21.68 -11.19 -6.40
C THR A 300 -21.55 -9.67 -6.67
N PRO A 301 -22.66 -8.92 -6.66
CA PRO A 301 -22.63 -7.49 -6.91
C PRO A 301 -21.80 -6.74 -5.86
N ASN A 302 -21.04 -5.74 -6.36
CA ASN A 302 -20.25 -4.83 -5.54
C ASN A 302 -20.67 -3.39 -5.89
N ARG A 303 -21.00 -2.59 -4.88
CA ARG A 303 -21.39 -1.19 -5.00
C ARG A 303 -20.54 -0.36 -4.07
N ARG A 304 -20.03 0.77 -4.57
CA ARG A 304 -19.24 1.71 -3.77
C ARG A 304 -19.57 3.14 -4.16
N ILE A 305 -19.71 3.99 -3.18
CA ILE A 305 -19.80 5.44 -3.33
C ILE A 305 -18.80 6.10 -2.39
N GLU A 306 -18.11 7.11 -2.88
CA GLU A 306 -17.16 7.90 -2.07
C GLU A 306 -17.17 9.36 -2.49
N PHE A 307 -16.88 10.25 -1.54
CA PHE A 307 -16.65 11.66 -1.78
C PHE A 307 -15.72 12.26 -0.73
N GLY A 308 -14.97 13.27 -1.13
CA GLY A 308 -13.93 13.86 -0.30
C GLY A 308 -13.78 15.38 -0.47
N PRO A 309 -14.52 16.22 0.28
CA PRO A 309 -14.23 17.66 0.33
C PRO A 309 -12.94 17.96 1.09
N ARG A 310 -12.14 18.85 0.53
CA ARG A 310 -10.91 19.40 1.10
C ARG A 310 -10.94 20.92 1.03
N ILE A 311 -10.49 21.56 2.10
CA ILE A 311 -10.29 23.01 2.19
C ILE A 311 -8.84 23.26 2.60
N ASP A 312 -8.18 24.09 1.84
CA ASP A 312 -6.86 24.60 2.15
C ASP A 312 -7.02 26.08 2.55
N TYR A 313 -6.65 26.45 3.77
CA TYR A 313 -6.88 27.78 4.34
C TYR A 313 -5.60 28.37 4.92
N GLN A 314 -5.26 29.58 4.50
CA GLN A 314 -4.17 30.36 5.08
C GLN A 314 -4.71 31.17 6.27
N ILE A 315 -4.49 30.67 7.51
CA ILE A 315 -4.93 31.34 8.73
C ILE A 315 -4.26 32.70 8.82
N ASN A 316 -2.93 32.73 8.69
CA ASN A 316 -2.12 33.94 8.66
C ASN A 316 -0.85 33.68 7.83
N PRO A 317 0.03 34.67 7.60
CA PRO A 317 1.24 34.49 6.81
C PRO A 317 2.20 33.36 7.25
N LYS A 318 2.11 32.90 8.49
CA LYS A 318 2.99 31.86 9.03
C LYS A 318 2.28 30.49 9.18
N ASN A 319 0.95 30.47 9.19
CA ASN A 319 0.18 29.25 9.48
C ASN A 319 -0.79 28.92 8.35
N THR A 320 -0.77 27.68 7.92
CA THR A 320 -1.71 27.12 6.95
C THR A 320 -2.43 25.93 7.55
N LEU A 321 -3.74 25.80 7.31
CA LEU A 321 -4.58 24.71 7.73
C LEU A 321 -5.13 23.99 6.49
N VAL A 322 -5.01 22.68 6.47
CA VAL A 322 -5.70 21.79 5.51
C VAL A 322 -6.73 21.00 6.30
N ALA A 323 -7.98 21.06 5.89
CA ALA A 323 -9.05 20.25 6.42
C ALA A 323 -9.61 19.34 5.29
N ARG A 324 -9.72 18.05 5.54
CA ARG A 324 -10.29 17.06 4.62
C ARG A 324 -11.28 16.18 5.36
N TYR A 325 -12.43 15.97 4.76
CA TYR A 325 -13.38 14.94 5.14
C TYR A 325 -13.41 13.89 4.02
N GLU A 326 -13.58 12.63 4.38
CA GLU A 326 -13.78 11.53 3.44
C GLU A 326 -14.93 10.67 3.92
N PHE A 327 -15.77 10.28 2.99
CA PHE A 327 -16.87 9.34 3.17
C PHE A 327 -16.77 8.24 2.12
N THR A 328 -16.85 6.99 2.58
CA THR A 328 -16.95 5.82 1.72
C THR A 328 -18.06 4.91 2.26
N HIS A 329 -18.91 4.46 1.37
CA HIS A 329 -19.93 3.44 1.66
C HIS A 329 -19.83 2.35 0.60
N ALA A 330 -19.79 1.08 1.03
CA ALA A 330 -19.68 -0.07 0.15
C ALA A 330 -20.60 -1.21 0.58
N THR A 331 -21.18 -1.90 -0.39
CA THR A 331 -21.95 -3.13 -0.20
C THR A 331 -21.44 -4.22 -1.12
N ASN A 332 -21.24 -5.42 -0.58
CA ASN A 332 -20.71 -6.56 -1.30
C ASN A 332 -21.48 -7.83 -0.97
N VAL A 333 -21.49 -8.79 -1.89
CA VAL A 333 -21.87 -10.18 -1.66
C VAL A 333 -20.61 -11.03 -1.65
N VAL A 334 -20.40 -11.77 -0.58
CA VAL A 334 -19.17 -12.57 -0.35
C VAL A 334 -19.51 -13.96 0.19
N GLY A 335 -18.49 -14.80 0.46
CA GLY A 335 -18.65 -16.12 1.07
C GLY A 335 -18.92 -17.25 0.07
N VAL A 336 -19.01 -16.97 -1.21
CA VAL A 336 -19.26 -17.95 -2.30
C VAL A 336 -18.08 -17.97 -3.28
N GLY A 337 -17.86 -19.12 -3.94
CA GLY A 337 -16.82 -19.32 -4.94
C GLY A 337 -15.77 -20.36 -4.56
N GLY A 338 -15.09 -20.93 -5.53
CA GLY A 338 -14.23 -22.10 -5.34
C GLY A 338 -15.03 -23.27 -4.81
N PHE A 339 -14.71 -23.79 -3.63
CA PHE A 339 -15.45 -24.88 -2.99
C PHE A 339 -16.68 -24.39 -2.19
N SER A 340 -16.85 -23.07 -1.97
CA SER A 340 -17.98 -22.52 -1.21
C SER A 340 -19.22 -22.39 -2.07
N LEU A 341 -20.29 -23.09 -1.69
CA LEU A 341 -21.57 -23.10 -2.44
C LEU A 341 -22.34 -21.78 -2.21
N ALA A 342 -23.35 -21.53 -3.08
CA ALA A 342 -24.20 -20.35 -3.03
C ALA A 342 -24.95 -20.18 -1.68
N SER A 343 -25.26 -21.28 -0.98
CA SER A 343 -25.89 -21.24 0.35
C SER A 343 -25.04 -20.55 1.43
N ARG A 344 -23.73 -20.38 1.18
CA ARG A 344 -22.77 -19.74 2.07
C ARG A 344 -22.70 -18.22 1.92
N MET A 345 -23.38 -17.66 0.94
CA MET A 345 -23.40 -16.21 0.70
C MET A 345 -23.84 -15.41 1.94
N TYR A 346 -23.21 -14.27 2.11
CA TYR A 346 -23.66 -13.24 3.04
C TYR A 346 -23.41 -11.86 2.46
N TYR A 347 -24.18 -10.89 2.96
CA TYR A 347 -24.07 -9.49 2.55
C TYR A 347 -23.17 -8.75 3.52
N THR A 348 -22.25 -7.97 2.99
CA THR A 348 -21.41 -7.07 3.77
C THR A 348 -21.75 -5.63 3.42
N GLU A 349 -22.01 -4.82 4.41
CA GLU A 349 -22.14 -3.37 4.30
C GLU A 349 -21.08 -2.70 5.13
N SER A 350 -20.38 -1.70 4.59
CA SER A 350 -19.36 -0.94 5.30
C SER A 350 -19.47 0.55 5.03
N THR A 351 -19.29 1.34 6.07
CA THR A 351 -19.24 2.81 5.99
C THR A 351 -17.99 3.29 6.73
N GLU A 352 -17.18 4.11 6.07
CA GLU A 352 -16.03 4.77 6.66
C GLU A 352 -16.16 6.28 6.50
N GLN A 353 -15.89 7.00 7.58
CA GLN A 353 -15.85 8.45 7.64
C GLN A 353 -14.57 8.89 8.30
N SER A 354 -13.86 9.85 7.70
CA SER A 354 -12.65 10.39 8.31
C SER A 354 -12.60 11.92 8.21
N VAL A 355 -12.10 12.53 9.27
CA VAL A 355 -11.76 13.95 9.34
C VAL A 355 -10.25 14.04 9.53
N ARG A 356 -9.56 14.77 8.67
CA ARG A 356 -8.12 15.00 8.73
C ARG A 356 -7.84 16.48 8.75
N LEU A 357 -7.03 16.92 9.71
CA LEU A 357 -6.57 18.29 9.85
C LEU A 357 -5.04 18.31 9.84
N THR A 358 -4.46 19.17 9.04
CA THR A 358 -3.01 19.41 9.02
C THR A 358 -2.75 20.90 9.16
N GLU A 359 -2.06 21.30 10.21
CA GLU A 359 -1.58 22.65 10.42
C GLU A 359 -0.08 22.68 10.21
N THR A 360 0.42 23.63 9.42
CA THR A 360 1.84 23.87 9.21
C THR A 360 2.17 25.27 9.63
N ALA A 361 3.05 25.39 10.65
CA ALA A 361 3.52 26.63 11.23
C ALA A 361 4.99 26.90 10.88
N ILE A 362 5.30 28.08 10.39
CA ILE A 362 6.67 28.58 10.25
C ILE A 362 6.96 29.40 11.51
N LEU A 363 7.63 28.75 12.47
CA LEU A 363 7.94 29.39 13.77
C LEU A 363 8.99 30.48 13.59
N ASN A 364 10.04 30.20 12.83
CA ASN A 364 11.10 31.15 12.47
C ASN A 364 11.77 30.75 11.14
N LYS A 365 12.88 31.41 10.76
CA LYS A 365 13.61 31.18 9.50
C LYS A 365 14.19 29.76 9.34
N GLN A 366 14.37 29.05 10.45
CA GLN A 366 15.03 27.75 10.51
C GLN A 366 14.10 26.65 11.01
N THR A 367 12.91 26.99 11.51
CA THR A 367 12.03 26.07 12.22
C THR A 367 10.65 26.01 11.57
N VAL A 368 10.24 24.81 11.20
CA VAL A 368 8.88 24.49 10.74
C VAL A 368 8.31 23.43 11.68
N ASN A 369 7.08 23.65 12.12
CA ASN A 369 6.31 22.67 12.89
C ASN A 369 5.09 22.25 12.08
N GLU A 370 4.76 20.98 12.15
CA GLU A 370 3.57 20.42 11.54
C GLU A 370 2.79 19.58 12.55
N THR A 371 1.52 19.91 12.71
CA THR A 371 0.57 19.16 13.55
C THR A 371 -0.49 18.53 12.67
N ARG A 372 -0.68 17.22 12.81
CA ARG A 372 -1.68 16.43 12.09
C ARG A 372 -2.63 15.77 13.07
N PHE A 373 -3.91 15.87 12.80
CA PHE A 373 -4.96 15.20 13.56
C PHE A 373 -5.86 14.42 12.60
N GLN A 374 -6.19 13.18 12.96
CA GLN A 374 -7.17 12.36 12.27
C GLN A 374 -8.16 11.77 13.27
N PHE A 375 -9.44 11.85 12.93
CA PHE A 375 -10.48 11.00 13.47
C PHE A 375 -11.06 10.14 12.36
N MET A 376 -11.20 8.84 12.59
CA MET A 376 -11.80 7.90 11.66
C MET A 376 -12.84 7.04 12.37
N HIS A 377 -14.02 7.00 11.80
CA HIS A 377 -15.13 6.13 12.21
C HIS A 377 -15.38 5.12 11.11
N GLN A 378 -15.33 3.83 11.45
CA GLN A 378 -15.63 2.73 10.54
C GLN A 378 -16.72 1.86 11.18
N SER A 379 -17.76 1.59 10.41
CA SER A 379 -18.83 0.66 10.76
C SER A 379 -18.96 -0.38 9.66
N SER A 380 -19.04 -1.65 10.03
CA SER A 380 -19.37 -2.73 9.10
C SER A 380 -20.37 -3.70 9.71
N SER A 381 -21.22 -4.28 8.87
CA SER A 381 -22.13 -5.36 9.20
C SER A 381 -22.05 -6.47 8.17
N ASP A 382 -22.11 -7.70 8.65
CA ASP A 382 -22.23 -8.89 7.81
C ASP A 382 -23.56 -9.58 8.15
N ASP A 383 -24.34 -9.94 7.14
CA ASP A 383 -25.64 -10.63 7.31
C ASP A 383 -25.69 -11.90 6.46
N ALA A 384 -25.70 -13.05 7.14
CA ALA A 384 -25.79 -14.34 6.47
C ALA A 384 -27.18 -14.61 5.94
N ASN A 385 -27.30 -15.14 4.74
CA ASN A 385 -28.58 -15.50 4.12
C ASN A 385 -29.38 -16.51 4.93
N ASN A 386 -28.67 -17.38 5.65
CA ASN A 386 -29.30 -18.42 6.47
C ASN A 386 -28.41 -18.75 7.68
N MET A 387 -29.01 -19.31 8.73
CA MET A 387 -28.41 -19.65 10.02
C MET A 387 -28.41 -21.17 10.24
N ILE A 388 -28.41 -21.96 9.17
CA ILE A 388 -28.28 -23.41 9.29
C ILE A 388 -26.81 -23.82 9.48
N PRO A 389 -26.55 -25.04 10.02
CA PRO A 389 -25.20 -25.53 10.19
C PRO A 389 -24.38 -25.55 8.92
N THR A 390 -23.09 -25.30 9.04
CA THR A 390 -22.14 -25.46 7.94
C THR A 390 -21.80 -26.94 7.78
N ILE A 391 -21.76 -27.40 6.54
CA ILE A 391 -21.22 -28.71 6.14
C ILE A 391 -19.93 -28.47 5.36
N GLN A 392 -18.81 -28.87 5.95
CA GLN A 392 -17.49 -28.75 5.32
C GLN A 392 -16.98 -30.13 4.91
N VAL A 393 -16.96 -30.38 3.60
CA VAL A 393 -16.34 -31.58 3.02
C VAL A 393 -15.01 -31.13 2.43
N SER A 394 -13.89 -31.48 3.09
CA SER A 394 -12.56 -30.95 2.81
C SER A 394 -12.20 -31.10 1.32
N ASP A 395 -11.79 -30.01 0.68
CA ASP A 395 -11.39 -29.94 -0.73
C ASP A 395 -12.43 -30.47 -1.75
N ALA A 396 -13.66 -30.69 -1.32
CA ALA A 396 -14.79 -31.04 -2.18
C ALA A 396 -15.80 -29.88 -2.24
N PHE A 397 -16.43 -29.55 -1.13
CA PHE A 397 -17.31 -28.40 -1.03
C PHE A 397 -17.50 -27.90 0.42
N THR A 398 -17.92 -26.66 0.56
CA THR A 398 -18.47 -26.14 1.80
C THR A 398 -19.90 -25.63 1.53
N GLY A 399 -20.87 -26.23 2.17
CA GLY A 399 -22.30 -25.95 2.01
C GLY A 399 -22.97 -25.60 3.36
N GLY A 400 -24.30 -25.67 3.40
CA GLY A 400 -25.06 -25.22 4.56
C GLY A 400 -25.05 -23.69 4.72
N GLY A 401 -25.12 -23.17 5.94
CA GLY A 401 -25.10 -21.75 6.24
C GLY A 401 -23.71 -21.15 6.31
N SER A 402 -23.61 -19.86 6.34
CA SER A 402 -22.38 -19.12 6.61
C SER A 402 -22.08 -19.15 8.12
N GLN A 403 -20.81 -19.38 8.47
CA GLN A 403 -20.35 -19.33 9.87
C GLN A 403 -20.36 -17.90 10.44
N ILE A 404 -20.44 -16.85 9.58
CA ILE A 404 -20.35 -15.45 10.04
C ILE A 404 -21.53 -15.02 10.93
N GLY A 405 -22.72 -15.57 10.68
CA GLY A 405 -23.96 -15.16 11.35
C GLY A 405 -24.35 -13.72 11.01
N ARG A 406 -24.91 -13.01 11.99
CA ARG A 406 -25.17 -11.56 11.91
C ARG A 406 -24.11 -10.84 12.72
N ALA A 407 -23.05 -10.40 12.05
CA ALA A 407 -21.92 -9.74 12.69
C ALA A 407 -21.94 -8.24 12.47
N SER A 408 -21.36 -7.49 13.42
CA SER A 408 -21.14 -6.04 13.27
C SER A 408 -19.83 -5.64 13.93
N ASN A 409 -19.17 -4.63 13.35
CA ASN A 409 -17.93 -4.09 13.87
C ASN A 409 -17.96 -2.57 13.77
N ILE A 410 -17.73 -1.89 14.88
CA ILE A 410 -17.59 -0.43 14.95
C ILE A 410 -16.19 -0.13 15.46
N GLN A 411 -15.46 0.66 14.71
CA GLN A 411 -14.10 1.09 15.08
C GLN A 411 -14.01 2.60 15.03
N ASN A 412 -13.52 3.19 16.13
CA ASN A 412 -13.14 4.59 16.20
C ASN A 412 -11.63 4.69 16.38
N ARG A 413 -11.00 5.56 15.63
CA ARG A 413 -9.55 5.81 15.69
C ARG A 413 -9.27 7.29 15.77
N TRP A 414 -8.42 7.68 16.71
CA TRP A 414 -7.84 9.01 16.83
C TRP A 414 -6.34 8.92 16.63
N GLU A 415 -5.79 9.84 15.88
CA GLU A 415 -4.35 9.94 15.67
C GLU A 415 -3.94 11.42 15.73
N LEU A 416 -2.93 11.72 16.55
CA LEU A 416 -2.30 13.03 16.65
C LEU A 416 -0.81 12.87 16.44
N THR A 417 -0.26 13.59 15.47
CA THR A 417 1.18 13.62 15.19
C THR A 417 1.66 15.06 15.20
N ASN A 418 2.77 15.32 15.87
CA ASN A 418 3.47 16.59 15.79
C ASN A 418 4.93 16.34 15.40
N THR A 419 5.42 17.10 14.44
CA THR A 419 6.80 17.03 13.94
C THR A 419 7.38 18.42 13.83
N THR A 420 8.57 18.61 14.38
CA THR A 420 9.35 19.85 14.27
C THR A 420 10.62 19.57 13.46
N SER A 421 10.88 20.42 12.49
CA SER A 421 12.07 20.38 11.63
C SER A 421 12.90 21.63 11.82
N LEU A 422 14.22 21.46 12.02
CA LEU A 422 15.19 22.51 12.31
C LEU A 422 16.34 22.47 11.30
N ALA A 423 16.70 23.63 10.73
CA ALA A 423 17.89 23.81 9.89
C ALA A 423 19.03 24.42 10.69
N LEU A 424 20.06 23.67 11.04
CA LEU A 424 21.18 24.10 11.87
C LEU A 424 22.51 23.92 11.11
N GLY A 425 22.82 24.84 10.21
CA GLY A 425 24.05 24.75 9.41
C GLY A 425 24.04 23.52 8.46
N ASN A 426 24.93 22.55 8.68
CA ASN A 426 24.99 21.31 7.91
C ASN A 426 24.06 20.20 8.45
N HIS A 427 23.33 20.49 9.50
CA HIS A 427 22.41 19.57 10.17
C HIS A 427 20.97 19.88 9.85
N ALA A 428 20.19 18.86 9.57
CA ALA A 428 18.76 18.90 9.37
C ALA A 428 18.09 18.03 10.44
N VAL A 429 17.84 18.62 11.61
CA VAL A 429 17.29 17.91 12.76
C VAL A 429 15.78 17.84 12.68
N LYS A 430 15.21 16.66 12.90
CA LYS A 430 13.79 16.43 13.07
C LYS A 430 13.50 15.72 14.37
N PHE A 431 12.43 16.10 15.05
CA PHE A 431 11.89 15.36 16.17
C PHE A 431 10.37 15.46 16.20
N GLY A 432 9.75 14.49 16.80
CA GLY A 432 8.31 14.47 16.87
C GLY A 432 7.75 13.34 17.71
N ALA A 433 6.43 13.40 17.90
CA ALA A 433 5.68 12.38 18.62
C ALA A 433 4.36 12.08 17.90
N ARG A 434 3.91 10.85 18.07
CA ARG A 434 2.64 10.34 17.56
C ARG A 434 1.88 9.65 18.68
N PHE A 435 0.62 9.95 18.78
CA PHE A 435 -0.34 9.34 19.69
C PHE A 435 -1.47 8.74 18.85
N ARG A 436 -1.87 7.52 19.17
CA ARG A 436 -2.96 6.82 18.50
C ARG A 436 -3.81 6.09 19.53
N ASP A 437 -5.14 6.28 19.47
CA ASP A 437 -6.12 5.55 20.25
C ASP A 437 -7.10 4.85 19.31
N VAL A 438 -7.32 3.56 19.51
CA VAL A 438 -8.25 2.75 18.73
C VAL A 438 -9.21 2.06 19.65
N ARG A 439 -10.50 2.20 19.37
CA ARG A 439 -11.58 1.54 20.11
C ARG A 439 -12.43 0.73 19.16
N ILE A 440 -12.53 -0.55 19.43
CA ILE A 440 -13.33 -1.51 18.65
C ILE A 440 -14.43 -2.07 19.52
N ARG A 441 -15.64 -2.10 18.96
CA ARG A 441 -16.78 -2.81 19.49
C ARG A 441 -17.27 -3.77 18.41
N SER A 442 -17.20 -5.06 18.67
CA SER A 442 -17.50 -6.09 17.67
C SER A 442 -18.47 -7.12 18.21
N THR A 443 -19.58 -7.28 17.53
CA THR A 443 -20.53 -8.38 17.73
C THR A 443 -20.25 -9.43 16.67
N SER A 444 -19.87 -10.65 17.09
CA SER A 444 -19.52 -11.73 16.16
C SER A 444 -20.02 -13.08 16.67
N PRO A 445 -21.21 -13.51 16.23
CA PRO A 445 -21.74 -14.85 16.51
C PRO A 445 -21.13 -15.89 15.57
N GLN A 446 -19.80 -15.84 15.40
CA GLN A 446 -19.11 -16.74 14.49
C GLN A 446 -19.27 -18.20 14.89
N ASN A 447 -19.73 -19.03 13.96
CA ASN A 447 -19.96 -20.47 14.13
C ASN A 447 -20.98 -20.83 15.23
N PHE A 448 -21.96 -19.97 15.50
CA PHE A 448 -23.03 -20.27 16.46
C PHE A 448 -24.01 -21.31 15.93
N SER A 449 -24.14 -21.48 14.63
CA SER A 449 -24.94 -22.55 14.00
C SER A 449 -24.22 -23.88 13.93
N GLY A 450 -22.93 -23.94 14.31
CA GLY A 450 -22.10 -25.13 14.25
C GLY A 450 -21.61 -25.50 12.84
N THR A 451 -20.54 -26.28 12.81
CA THR A 451 -19.92 -26.82 11.60
C THR A 451 -19.60 -28.29 11.75
N TRP A 452 -20.10 -29.09 10.82
CA TRP A 452 -19.72 -30.48 10.65
C TRP A 452 -18.64 -30.60 9.58
N THR A 453 -17.51 -31.24 9.90
CA THR A 453 -16.39 -31.45 8.96
C THR A 453 -16.25 -32.92 8.61
N PHE A 454 -16.07 -33.18 7.31
CA PHE A 454 -15.77 -34.48 6.76
C PHE A 454 -14.40 -34.37 6.05
N ALA A 455 -13.36 -34.96 6.63
CA ALA A 455 -12.00 -34.87 6.12
C ALA A 455 -11.54 -36.16 5.39
N GLY A 456 -12.41 -37.16 5.36
CA GLY A 456 -12.11 -38.50 4.89
C GLY A 456 -11.59 -39.39 5.99
N SER A 457 -11.47 -40.69 5.70
CA SER A 457 -11.09 -41.69 6.66
C SER A 457 -10.16 -42.75 6.06
N ARG A 458 -9.52 -43.52 6.90
CA ARG A 458 -8.76 -44.70 6.49
C ARG A 458 -9.03 -45.85 7.47
N LEU A 459 -9.62 -46.87 6.94
CA LEU A 459 -9.79 -48.11 7.65
C LEU A 459 -8.51 -48.98 7.52
N PRO A 460 -8.11 -49.74 8.56
CA PRO A 460 -6.96 -50.62 8.49
C PRO A 460 -7.04 -51.60 7.33
N GLY A 461 -5.98 -51.65 6.50
CA GLY A 461 -5.93 -52.53 5.33
C GLY A 461 -6.81 -52.13 4.15
N GLN A 462 -7.49 -50.96 4.22
CA GLN A 462 -8.37 -50.48 3.13
C GLN A 462 -7.75 -49.23 2.42
N PRO A 463 -8.15 -48.93 1.18
CA PRO A 463 -7.83 -47.69 0.53
C PRO A 463 -8.30 -46.46 1.32
N VAL A 464 -7.66 -45.31 1.12
CA VAL A 464 -8.10 -44.06 1.71
C VAL A 464 -9.49 -43.70 1.20
N ILE A 465 -10.42 -43.42 2.11
CA ILE A 465 -11.74 -42.89 1.81
C ILE A 465 -11.63 -41.38 1.75
N THR A 466 -11.92 -40.78 0.62
CA THR A 466 -11.86 -39.34 0.42
C THR A 466 -12.98 -38.62 1.23
N SER A 467 -12.83 -37.34 1.49
CA SER A 467 -13.81 -36.53 2.22
C SER A 467 -15.23 -36.63 1.62
N ILE A 468 -15.35 -36.60 0.30
CA ILE A 468 -16.65 -36.68 -0.38
C ILE A 468 -17.24 -38.09 -0.30
N GLN A 469 -16.42 -39.12 -0.32
CA GLN A 469 -16.85 -40.51 -0.11
C GLN A 469 -17.28 -40.75 1.33
N ASP A 470 -16.55 -40.23 2.31
CA ASP A 470 -16.91 -40.24 3.73
C ASP A 470 -18.30 -39.60 3.94
N TYR A 471 -18.55 -38.44 3.36
CA TYR A 471 -19.85 -37.77 3.39
C TYR A 471 -20.94 -38.59 2.68
N GLN A 472 -20.65 -39.19 1.52
CA GLN A 472 -21.55 -40.03 0.79
C GLN A 472 -21.97 -41.29 1.59
N ILE A 473 -21.01 -42.02 2.16
CA ILE A 473 -21.25 -43.20 3.00
C ILE A 473 -22.12 -42.83 4.19
N THR A 474 -21.87 -41.64 4.77
CA THR A 474 -22.65 -41.15 5.90
C THR A 474 -24.10 -40.95 5.54
N LEU A 475 -24.39 -40.27 4.43
CA LEU A 475 -25.78 -40.00 4.00
C LEU A 475 -26.50 -41.25 3.55
N LEU A 476 -25.84 -42.14 2.80
CA LEU A 476 -26.41 -43.44 2.40
C LEU A 476 -26.71 -44.30 3.60
N GLY A 477 -25.79 -44.34 4.59
CA GLY A 477 -26.01 -45.08 5.84
C GLY A 477 -27.21 -44.57 6.63
N LEU A 478 -27.36 -43.24 6.73
CA LEU A 478 -28.53 -42.64 7.40
C LEU A 478 -29.83 -42.93 6.64
N GLN A 479 -29.81 -42.86 5.29
CA GLN A 479 -30.97 -43.17 4.46
C GLN A 479 -31.41 -44.64 4.62
N ASN A 480 -30.43 -45.53 4.77
CA ASN A 480 -30.67 -46.98 4.99
C ASN A 480 -30.92 -47.34 6.46
N GLY A 481 -31.04 -46.40 7.37
CA GLY A 481 -31.30 -46.63 8.79
C GLY A 481 -30.16 -47.31 9.56
N LEU A 482 -28.91 -47.24 9.06
CA LEU A 482 -27.74 -47.75 9.75
C LEU A 482 -27.43 -46.93 11.01
N THR A 483 -26.98 -47.62 12.03
CA THR A 483 -26.47 -46.94 13.26
C THR A 483 -25.17 -46.20 12.97
N PRO A 484 -24.87 -45.12 13.73
CA PRO A 484 -23.61 -44.39 13.58
C PRO A 484 -22.36 -45.30 13.65
N ALA A 485 -22.38 -46.32 14.47
CA ALA A 485 -21.29 -47.31 14.56
C ALA A 485 -21.11 -48.09 13.25
N GLN A 486 -22.22 -48.51 12.62
CA GLN A 486 -22.16 -49.22 11.31
C GLN A 486 -21.69 -48.31 10.21
N ILE A 487 -22.10 -47.01 10.19
CA ILE A 487 -21.62 -46.02 9.27
C ILE A 487 -20.11 -45.82 9.39
N ARG A 488 -19.58 -45.67 10.63
CA ARG A 488 -18.15 -45.57 10.88
C ARG A 488 -17.35 -46.79 10.48
N ALA A 489 -17.91 -48.00 10.67
CA ALA A 489 -17.28 -49.22 10.24
C ALA A 489 -17.10 -49.30 8.72
N GLN A 490 -17.93 -48.57 7.97
CA GLN A 490 -17.82 -48.43 6.52
C GLN A 490 -16.93 -47.21 6.09
N GLY A 491 -16.41 -46.45 7.06
CA GLY A 491 -15.55 -45.29 6.82
C GLY A 491 -16.27 -43.98 6.64
N GLY A 492 -17.58 -43.93 6.97
CA GLY A 492 -18.35 -42.68 7.02
C GLY A 492 -18.36 -42.06 8.42
N GLY A 493 -19.08 -40.95 8.56
CA GLY A 493 -19.27 -40.19 9.80
C GLY A 493 -18.37 -38.97 9.90
N ALA A 494 -18.92 -37.87 10.40
CA ALA A 494 -18.17 -36.63 10.56
C ALA A 494 -16.85 -36.87 11.32
N THR A 495 -15.80 -36.20 10.89
CA THR A 495 -14.46 -36.30 11.51
C THR A 495 -14.25 -35.25 12.60
N GLN A 496 -14.99 -34.12 12.52
CA GLN A 496 -14.95 -33.05 13.50
C GLN A 496 -16.28 -32.32 13.54
N PHE A 497 -16.64 -31.83 14.73
CA PHE A 497 -17.71 -30.86 14.92
C PHE A 497 -17.17 -29.66 15.67
N SER A 498 -17.54 -28.46 15.26
CA SER A 498 -17.21 -27.23 15.99
C SER A 498 -18.41 -26.33 16.16
N ILE A 499 -18.48 -25.64 17.28
CA ILE A 499 -19.53 -24.68 17.60
C ILE A 499 -19.01 -23.64 18.59
N SER A 500 -19.52 -22.42 18.50
CA SER A 500 -19.29 -21.37 19.48
C SER A 500 -20.60 -20.96 20.10
N ALA A 501 -20.57 -20.55 21.38
CA ALA A 501 -21.75 -20.04 22.08
C ALA A 501 -21.36 -19.00 23.12
N GLY A 502 -22.34 -18.28 23.67
CA GLY A 502 -22.13 -17.26 24.71
C GLY A 502 -22.39 -15.85 24.18
N ASN A 503 -21.73 -14.85 24.78
CA ASN A 503 -21.92 -13.45 24.40
C ASN A 503 -21.13 -13.10 23.13
N PRO A 504 -21.77 -12.76 22.00
CA PRO A 504 -21.05 -12.42 20.77
C PRO A 504 -20.36 -11.05 20.81
N LEU A 505 -20.66 -10.21 21.81
CA LEU A 505 -20.09 -8.87 21.95
C LEU A 505 -18.73 -8.92 22.64
N ALA A 506 -17.73 -8.35 21.99
CA ALA A 506 -16.42 -8.07 22.58
C ALA A 506 -15.97 -6.64 22.25
N SER A 507 -15.14 -6.06 23.11
CA SER A 507 -14.62 -4.70 22.92
C SER A 507 -13.15 -4.64 23.30
N VAL A 508 -12.39 -3.81 22.61
CA VAL A 508 -10.99 -3.53 22.91
C VAL A 508 -10.68 -2.04 22.74
N SER A 509 -9.81 -1.54 23.59
CA SER A 509 -9.23 -0.20 23.46
C SER A 509 -7.72 -0.33 23.53
N GLN A 510 -7.02 0.29 22.58
CA GLN A 510 -5.55 0.27 22.50
C GLN A 510 -5.03 1.69 22.28
N PHE A 511 -4.06 2.05 23.10
CA PHE A 511 -3.32 3.30 22.99
C PHE A 511 -1.88 3.01 22.59
N ASP A 512 -1.41 3.70 21.55
CA ASP A 512 -0.04 3.60 21.04
C ASP A 512 0.65 4.96 21.14
N PHE A 513 1.91 4.93 21.52
CA PHE A 513 2.81 6.10 21.55
C PHE A 513 4.07 5.81 20.76
N GLY A 514 4.50 6.78 19.94
CA GLY A 514 5.79 6.75 19.24
C GLY A 514 6.47 8.13 19.29
N GLY A 515 7.74 8.16 19.69
CA GLY A 515 8.54 9.39 19.68
C GLY A 515 9.83 9.19 18.90
N PHE A 516 10.34 10.23 18.23
CA PHE A 516 11.57 10.11 17.44
C PHE A 516 12.40 11.38 17.44
N VAL A 517 13.71 11.20 17.18
CA VAL A 517 14.66 12.25 16.85
C VAL A 517 15.57 11.75 15.73
N GLN A 518 15.89 12.62 14.79
CA GLN A 518 16.74 12.33 13.62
C GLN A 518 17.57 13.54 13.25
N ASP A 519 18.80 13.30 12.77
CA ASP A 519 19.65 14.30 12.15
C ASP A 519 20.16 13.82 10.79
N ASP A 520 19.86 14.57 9.74
CA ASP A 520 20.40 14.40 8.39
C ASP A 520 21.62 15.35 8.30
N TRP A 521 22.81 14.79 8.51
CA TRP A 521 24.07 15.55 8.58
C TRP A 521 24.82 15.52 7.26
N LYS A 522 24.99 16.67 6.62
CA LYS A 522 25.87 16.87 5.46
C LYS A 522 27.31 16.97 5.93
N PHE A 523 27.91 15.80 6.20
CA PHE A 523 29.29 15.70 6.70
C PHE A 523 30.29 16.31 5.71
N ARG A 524 30.07 16.08 4.39
CA ARG A 524 30.81 16.68 3.29
C ARG A 524 29.85 17.00 2.14
N PRO A 525 30.24 17.83 1.15
CA PRO A 525 29.39 18.08 -0.02
C PRO A 525 28.99 16.83 -0.81
N ASN A 526 29.78 15.76 -0.70
CA ASN A 526 29.54 14.47 -1.36
C ASN A 526 29.22 13.33 -0.40
N LEU A 527 28.98 13.61 0.89
CA LEU A 527 28.65 12.60 1.90
C LEU A 527 27.59 13.15 2.88
N THR A 528 26.43 12.51 2.87
CA THR A 528 25.37 12.72 3.85
C THR A 528 25.28 11.49 4.74
N VAL A 529 25.10 11.70 6.04
CA VAL A 529 24.91 10.66 7.07
C VAL A 529 23.61 10.96 7.82
N ASP A 530 22.75 9.98 7.92
CA ASP A 530 21.49 10.05 8.65
C ASP A 530 21.59 9.24 9.94
N VAL A 531 21.26 9.81 11.09
CA VAL A 531 21.22 9.10 12.37
C VAL A 531 19.91 9.40 13.05
N GLY A 532 19.22 8.37 13.50
CA GLY A 532 17.93 8.52 14.15
C GLY A 532 17.68 7.51 15.25
N LEU A 533 16.87 7.88 16.19
CA LEU A 533 16.35 7.01 17.24
C LEU A 533 14.84 7.20 17.35
N ARG A 534 14.12 6.08 17.40
CA ARG A 534 12.69 6.05 17.65
C ARG A 534 12.37 5.15 18.83
N TYR A 535 11.34 5.51 19.57
CA TYR A 535 10.76 4.72 20.66
C TYR A 535 9.29 4.44 20.37
N GLU A 536 8.85 3.19 20.62
CA GLU A 536 7.46 2.74 20.41
C GLU A 536 6.92 2.05 21.67
N ASN A 537 5.65 2.31 21.97
CA ASN A 537 4.95 1.67 23.10
C ASN A 537 3.49 1.42 22.77
N GLN A 538 2.92 0.32 23.32
CA GLN A 538 1.52 -0.08 23.16
C GLN A 538 0.92 -0.50 24.50
N SER A 539 -0.34 -0.13 24.76
CA SER A 539 -1.00 -0.43 26.04
C SER A 539 -1.39 -1.90 26.22
N ASN A 540 -1.55 -2.66 25.11
CA ASN A 540 -2.10 -4.04 25.15
C ASN A 540 -1.06 -5.11 25.49
N ILE A 541 0.22 -4.78 25.45
CA ILE A 541 1.32 -5.72 25.69
C ILE A 541 2.34 -5.13 26.66
N LYS A 542 3.01 -6.01 27.42
CA LYS A 542 4.04 -5.61 28.38
C LYS A 542 5.44 -5.57 27.74
N SER A 543 5.57 -4.87 26.61
CA SER A 543 6.84 -4.68 25.90
C SER A 543 7.17 -3.20 25.86
N ASN A 544 7.98 -2.72 26.82
CA ASN A 544 8.21 -1.27 27.04
C ASN A 544 9.61 -0.81 26.64
N PHE A 545 10.52 -1.72 26.23
CA PHE A 545 11.90 -1.38 25.85
C PHE A 545 12.09 -1.47 24.33
N ASN A 546 11.31 -0.68 23.58
CA ASN A 546 11.26 -0.76 22.12
C ASN A 546 11.97 0.44 21.48
N PHE A 547 13.30 0.48 21.62
CA PHE A 547 14.15 1.50 20.99
C PHE A 547 14.61 1.01 19.62
N ALA A 548 14.42 1.86 18.60
CA ALA A 548 14.68 1.58 17.19
C ALA A 548 15.76 2.53 16.64
N PRO A 549 17.06 2.23 16.84
CA PRO A 549 18.15 2.97 16.25
C PRO A 549 18.21 2.77 14.75
N ARG A 550 18.57 3.84 14.02
CA ARG A 550 18.68 3.84 12.56
C ARG A 550 19.88 4.67 12.14
N ILE A 551 20.59 4.19 11.12
CA ILE A 551 21.69 4.89 10.51
C ILE A 551 21.63 4.69 8.99
N GLY A 552 21.90 5.75 8.25
CA GLY A 552 22.01 5.72 6.80
C GLY A 552 23.20 6.58 6.33
N PHE A 553 23.65 6.32 5.12
CA PHE A 553 24.60 7.19 4.45
C PHE A 553 24.35 7.22 2.95
N ALA A 554 24.73 8.34 2.32
CA ALA A 554 24.77 8.48 0.87
C ALA A 554 26.12 9.15 0.50
N TRP A 555 26.94 8.45 -0.28
CA TRP A 555 28.26 8.90 -0.67
C TRP A 555 28.43 8.90 -2.20
N ALA A 556 28.80 10.06 -2.74
CA ALA A 556 29.16 10.23 -4.15
C ALA A 556 30.69 10.18 -4.29
N PRO A 557 31.31 9.12 -4.85
CA PRO A 557 32.74 9.08 -5.09
C PRO A 557 33.20 10.22 -6.02
N GLY A 558 34.23 10.93 -5.62
CA GLY A 558 34.82 12.03 -6.37
C GLY A 558 34.29 13.43 -6.02
N PRO A 559 34.84 14.48 -6.62
CA PRO A 559 34.42 15.84 -6.37
C PRO A 559 33.04 16.09 -6.96
N VAL A 560 32.11 16.57 -6.13
CA VAL A 560 30.76 16.97 -6.54
C VAL A 560 30.71 18.50 -6.49
N ASN A 561 30.51 19.13 -7.63
CA ASN A 561 30.29 20.56 -7.75
C ASN A 561 29.15 20.86 -8.72
N ARG A 562 28.74 22.14 -8.83
CA ARG A 562 27.65 22.58 -9.71
C ARG A 562 27.87 22.25 -11.20
N GLN A 563 29.12 22.16 -11.66
CA GLN A 563 29.49 21.90 -13.04
C GLN A 563 29.65 20.40 -13.33
N GLN A 564 29.89 19.58 -12.29
CA GLN A 564 30.07 18.12 -12.37
C GLN A 564 29.17 17.43 -11.35
N PRO A 565 27.91 17.17 -11.67
CA PRO A 565 27.00 16.40 -10.80
C PRO A 565 27.52 14.96 -10.64
N ALA A 566 27.19 14.35 -9.50
CA ALA A 566 27.56 12.96 -9.25
C ALA A 566 26.97 12.04 -10.33
N LYS A 567 27.80 11.15 -10.86
CA LYS A 567 27.36 10.06 -11.76
C LYS A 567 27.07 8.77 -11.00
N THR A 568 27.74 8.57 -9.87
CA THR A 568 27.62 7.39 -9.02
C THR A 568 27.30 7.84 -7.61
N VAL A 569 26.36 7.16 -6.94
CA VAL A 569 26.10 7.31 -5.51
C VAL A 569 26.02 5.91 -4.90
N ILE A 570 26.71 5.72 -3.80
CA ILE A 570 26.65 4.52 -2.97
C ILE A 570 25.84 4.88 -1.73
N ARG A 571 24.79 4.11 -1.46
CA ARG A 571 23.96 4.27 -0.28
C ARG A 571 24.02 3.02 0.58
N GLY A 572 23.96 3.21 1.88
CA GLY A 572 23.84 2.12 2.83
C GLY A 572 22.96 2.55 3.98
N GLY A 573 22.35 1.58 4.64
CA GLY A 573 21.55 1.83 5.82
C GLY A 573 21.35 0.57 6.65
N PHE A 574 21.16 0.81 7.93
CA PHE A 574 20.84 -0.18 8.94
C PHE A 574 19.77 0.40 9.88
N GLY A 575 18.78 -0.40 10.25
CA GLY A 575 17.76 0.07 11.18
C GLY A 575 16.99 -1.05 11.83
N VAL A 576 16.50 -0.74 13.03
CA VAL A 576 15.55 -1.56 13.78
C VAL A 576 14.17 -0.92 13.66
N PHE A 577 13.16 -1.74 13.37
CA PHE A 577 11.78 -1.28 13.16
C PHE A 577 10.83 -2.18 13.92
N TYR A 578 10.10 -1.62 14.87
CA TYR A 578 9.08 -2.34 15.61
C TYR A 578 7.76 -2.39 14.82
N ASP A 579 7.10 -3.55 14.86
CA ASP A 579 5.76 -3.71 14.30
C ASP A 579 4.71 -3.72 15.41
N ARG A 580 3.50 -3.31 15.10
CA ARG A 580 2.43 -3.26 16.10
C ARG A 580 1.77 -4.63 16.25
N VAL A 581 1.44 -4.97 17.49
CA VAL A 581 0.49 -6.04 17.79
C VAL A 581 -0.92 -5.49 17.53
N GLY A 582 -1.63 -6.10 16.60
CA GLY A 582 -2.94 -5.61 16.17
C GLY A 582 -4.03 -5.82 17.24
N GLU A 583 -4.94 -4.87 17.32
CA GLU A 583 -6.09 -4.87 18.27
C GLU A 583 -6.96 -6.12 18.15
N ASN A 584 -7.04 -6.72 16.97
CA ASN A 584 -7.82 -7.93 16.70
C ASN A 584 -7.36 -9.15 17.52
N LEU A 585 -6.07 -9.23 17.85
CA LEU A 585 -5.56 -10.35 18.69
C LEU A 585 -6.07 -10.23 20.11
N THR A 586 -5.99 -9.04 20.68
CA THR A 586 -6.56 -8.75 21.99
C THR A 586 -8.08 -8.96 22.01
N LEU A 587 -8.77 -8.56 20.92
CA LEU A 587 -10.19 -8.76 20.76
C LEU A 587 -10.56 -10.25 20.73
N ASN A 588 -9.82 -11.07 19.98
CA ASN A 588 -10.05 -12.51 19.90
C ASN A 588 -9.76 -13.20 21.25
N ALA A 589 -8.64 -12.88 21.90
CA ALA A 589 -8.34 -13.41 23.23
C ALA A 589 -9.40 -13.00 24.27
N SER A 590 -9.94 -11.78 24.18
CA SER A 590 -11.04 -11.33 25.05
C SER A 590 -12.36 -12.04 24.72
N ARG A 591 -12.62 -12.36 23.46
CA ARG A 591 -13.84 -13.02 23.00
C ARG A 591 -13.85 -14.50 23.38
N PHE A 592 -12.83 -15.24 22.98
CA PHE A 592 -12.73 -16.70 23.17
C PHE A 592 -11.96 -17.08 24.43
N ASN A 593 -12.19 -16.38 25.53
CA ASN A 593 -11.54 -16.62 26.83
C ASN A 593 -12.20 -17.77 27.66
N GLY A 594 -13.14 -18.51 27.07
CA GLY A 594 -13.90 -19.57 27.75
C GLY A 594 -15.01 -19.07 28.65
N THR A 595 -15.09 -17.77 28.94
CA THR A 595 -16.12 -17.12 29.76
C THR A 595 -17.10 -16.31 28.92
N ASN A 596 -16.57 -15.41 28.04
CA ASN A 596 -17.40 -14.57 27.15
C ASN A 596 -17.99 -15.42 26.03
N GLN A 597 -17.17 -16.11 25.27
CA GLN A 597 -17.59 -17.14 24.34
C GLN A 597 -16.87 -18.45 24.66
N GLN A 598 -17.62 -19.52 24.59
CA GLN A 598 -17.12 -20.89 24.64
C GLN A 598 -17.02 -21.41 23.20
N GLN A 599 -15.87 -21.93 22.86
CA GLN A 599 -15.65 -22.61 21.59
C GLN A 599 -15.35 -24.07 21.86
N PHE A 600 -16.07 -24.93 21.15
CA PHE A 600 -15.87 -26.38 21.21
C PHE A 600 -15.39 -26.86 19.85
N ILE A 601 -14.31 -27.63 19.84
CA ILE A 601 -13.82 -28.39 18.70
C ILE A 601 -13.79 -29.85 19.10
N VAL A 602 -14.61 -30.68 18.51
CA VAL A 602 -14.92 -32.02 18.96
C VAL A 602 -14.51 -33.04 17.92
N THR A 603 -13.72 -34.04 18.37
CA THR A 603 -13.34 -35.19 17.55
C THR A 603 -13.85 -36.51 18.19
N ASP A 604 -14.50 -36.46 19.37
CA ASP A 604 -15.04 -37.62 20.07
C ASP A 604 -16.20 -38.23 19.27
N PRO A 605 -16.10 -39.53 18.90
CA PRO A 605 -17.16 -40.24 18.18
C PRO A 605 -18.53 -40.20 18.87
N ALA A 606 -18.59 -40.17 20.22
CA ALA A 606 -19.85 -40.11 20.96
C ALA A 606 -20.67 -38.85 20.57
N VAL A 607 -19.99 -37.70 20.43
CA VAL A 607 -20.62 -36.46 19.98
C VAL A 607 -20.84 -36.45 18.47
N LEU A 608 -19.84 -36.88 17.69
CA LEU A 608 -19.91 -36.91 16.24
C LEU A 608 -21.03 -37.84 15.70
N ASN A 609 -21.41 -38.84 16.45
CA ASN A 609 -22.52 -39.72 16.12
C ASN A 609 -23.91 -39.05 16.23
N LEU A 610 -23.98 -37.83 16.75
CA LEU A 610 -25.22 -37.04 16.74
C LEU A 610 -25.56 -36.43 15.41
N PHE A 611 -24.62 -36.44 14.41
CA PHE A 611 -24.89 -35.92 13.05
C PHE A 611 -26.18 -36.53 12.49
N PRO A 612 -27.07 -35.72 11.86
CA PRO A 612 -26.97 -34.30 11.56
C PRO A 612 -27.47 -33.31 12.64
N THR A 613 -27.86 -33.83 13.83
CA THR A 613 -28.41 -33.03 14.93
C THR A 613 -27.30 -32.23 15.60
N ILE A 614 -27.52 -30.88 15.73
CA ILE A 614 -26.60 -30.02 16.43
C ILE A 614 -26.66 -30.27 17.95
N PRO A 615 -25.57 -30.72 18.58
CA PRO A 615 -25.54 -30.87 20.01
C PRO A 615 -25.66 -29.54 20.75
N SER A 616 -26.48 -29.50 21.81
CA SER A 616 -26.55 -28.31 22.65
C SER A 616 -25.30 -28.16 23.51
N ILE A 617 -25.04 -26.94 24.02
CA ILE A 617 -23.91 -26.72 24.95
C ILE A 617 -24.03 -27.60 26.22
N ALA A 618 -25.25 -27.82 26.71
CA ALA A 618 -25.48 -28.75 27.84
C ALA A 618 -25.07 -30.18 27.48
N THR A 619 -25.35 -30.64 26.26
CA THR A 619 -24.91 -31.96 25.75
C THR A 619 -23.38 -32.03 25.68
N LEU A 620 -22.72 -30.99 25.11
CA LEU A 620 -21.27 -30.94 25.03
C LEU A 620 -20.59 -30.96 26.39
N ASN A 621 -21.15 -30.22 27.36
CA ASN A 621 -20.69 -30.27 28.76
C ASN A 621 -20.90 -31.61 29.41
N ALA A 622 -22.00 -32.30 29.12
CA ALA A 622 -22.27 -33.65 29.63
C ALA A 622 -21.27 -34.70 29.11
N PHE A 623 -20.76 -34.49 27.89
CA PHE A 623 -19.63 -35.30 27.34
C PHE A 623 -18.25 -34.83 27.79
N ALA A 624 -18.14 -33.89 28.75
CA ALA A 624 -16.89 -33.32 29.25
C ALA A 624 -15.97 -32.81 28.12
N THR A 625 -16.59 -32.25 27.04
CA THR A 625 -15.85 -31.74 25.90
C THR A 625 -14.99 -30.55 26.30
N PRO A 626 -13.67 -30.55 26.03
CA PRO A 626 -12.81 -29.42 26.38
C PRO A 626 -13.22 -28.14 25.70
N VAL A 627 -13.29 -27.04 26.44
CA VAL A 627 -13.47 -25.69 25.87
C VAL A 627 -12.16 -25.24 25.24
N THR A 628 -12.24 -24.68 24.03
CA THR A 628 -11.09 -24.07 23.39
C THR A 628 -10.99 -22.60 23.81
N ILE A 629 -9.82 -22.17 24.25
CA ILE A 629 -9.54 -20.82 24.75
C ILE A 629 -8.46 -20.17 23.90
N ASP A 630 -8.70 -18.94 23.47
CA ASP A 630 -7.69 -18.07 22.86
C ASP A 630 -7.08 -17.17 23.93
N GLN A 631 -5.75 -17.09 23.98
CA GLN A 631 -5.06 -16.22 24.94
C GLN A 631 -3.81 -15.58 24.35
N LEU A 632 -3.40 -14.46 24.94
CA LEU A 632 -2.09 -13.86 24.68
C LEU A 632 -1.06 -14.47 25.63
N ALA A 633 0.14 -14.79 25.12
CA ALA A 633 1.23 -15.24 25.97
C ALA A 633 1.58 -14.15 27.01
N PRO A 634 1.80 -14.52 28.29
CA PRO A 634 2.08 -13.56 29.38
C PRO A 634 3.34 -12.70 29.13
N ASN A 635 4.30 -13.23 28.36
CA ASN A 635 5.57 -12.62 28.01
C ASN A 635 5.62 -12.15 26.55
N LEU A 636 4.47 -11.79 25.96
CA LEU A 636 4.38 -11.32 24.58
C LEU A 636 5.26 -10.11 24.35
N ARG A 637 6.12 -10.16 23.33
CA ARG A 637 7.03 -9.08 22.93
C ARG A 637 6.56 -8.46 21.63
N THR A 638 6.86 -7.18 21.48
CA THR A 638 6.65 -6.48 20.20
C THR A 638 7.54 -7.08 19.13
N PRO A 639 6.97 -7.52 17.99
CA PRO A 639 7.76 -7.94 16.82
C PRO A 639 8.64 -6.80 16.32
N TYR A 640 9.86 -7.12 15.84
CA TYR A 640 10.69 -6.13 15.17
C TYR A 640 11.48 -6.73 14.01
N THR A 641 11.80 -5.86 13.05
CA THR A 641 12.60 -6.19 11.88
C THR A 641 13.91 -5.42 11.93
N ILE A 642 15.03 -6.13 11.80
CA ILE A 642 16.35 -5.56 11.52
C ILE A 642 16.51 -5.54 10.01
N GLN A 643 16.77 -4.38 9.44
CA GLN A 643 16.95 -4.21 8.00
C GLN A 643 18.31 -3.60 7.69
N SER A 644 19.03 -4.21 6.76
CA SER A 644 20.32 -3.73 6.24
C SER A 644 20.25 -3.64 4.72
N VAL A 645 20.74 -2.53 4.16
CA VAL A 645 20.69 -2.30 2.71
C VAL A 645 21.99 -1.68 2.23
N VAL A 646 22.45 -2.11 1.05
CA VAL A 646 23.51 -1.45 0.29
C VAL A 646 23.03 -1.31 -1.16
N SER A 647 23.19 -0.12 -1.72
CA SER A 647 22.77 0.21 -3.08
C SER A 647 23.86 0.99 -3.80
N ILE A 648 24.05 0.68 -5.07
CA ILE A 648 24.88 1.46 -5.99
C ILE A 648 23.97 2.00 -7.08
N GLU A 649 23.96 3.30 -7.23
CA GLU A 649 23.20 4.04 -8.23
C GLU A 649 24.18 4.65 -9.23
N HIS A 650 23.96 4.43 -10.53
CA HIS A 650 24.85 4.95 -11.57
C HIS A 650 24.07 5.53 -12.75
N GLN A 651 24.45 6.72 -13.14
CA GLN A 651 23.94 7.36 -14.35
C GLN A 651 24.75 6.92 -15.56
N MET A 652 24.27 5.88 -16.25
CA MET A 652 24.93 5.29 -17.44
C MET A 652 24.96 6.26 -18.63
N ALA A 653 23.87 6.99 -18.84
CA ALA A 653 23.70 8.01 -19.87
C ALA A 653 22.81 9.15 -19.33
N ARG A 654 22.70 10.26 -20.06
CA ARG A 654 21.89 11.41 -19.64
C ARG A 654 20.44 11.05 -19.31
N ASN A 655 19.90 10.05 -19.97
CA ASN A 655 18.53 9.60 -19.86
C ASN A 655 18.38 8.19 -19.23
N LEU A 656 19.49 7.53 -18.88
CA LEU A 656 19.52 6.16 -18.37
C LEU A 656 20.17 6.09 -17.01
N ARG A 657 19.41 5.69 -15.98
CA ARG A 657 19.89 5.39 -14.63
C ARG A 657 19.70 3.91 -14.34
N VAL A 658 20.68 3.33 -13.69
CA VAL A 658 20.67 1.95 -13.22
C VAL A 658 21.03 1.93 -11.75
N SER A 659 20.32 1.14 -10.96
CA SER A 659 20.72 0.84 -9.59
C SER A 659 20.72 -0.66 -9.33
N ALA A 660 21.63 -1.09 -8.47
CA ALA A 660 21.71 -2.44 -7.93
C ALA A 660 21.65 -2.33 -6.40
N THR A 661 20.67 -3.00 -5.80
CA THR A 661 20.39 -2.92 -4.35
C THR A 661 20.38 -4.33 -3.78
N PHE A 662 21.18 -4.58 -2.75
CA PHE A 662 21.08 -5.75 -1.90
C PHE A 662 20.44 -5.35 -0.58
N SER A 663 19.46 -6.13 -0.12
CA SER A 663 18.82 -5.94 1.17
C SER A 663 18.69 -7.26 1.93
N ASN A 664 18.94 -7.21 3.25
CA ASN A 664 18.62 -8.26 4.19
C ASN A 664 17.59 -7.75 5.19
N SER A 665 16.54 -8.53 5.45
CA SER A 665 15.50 -8.25 6.43
C SER A 665 15.37 -9.44 7.35
N ARG A 666 15.64 -9.25 8.65
CA ARG A 666 15.50 -10.26 9.69
C ARG A 666 14.47 -9.82 10.71
N ALA A 667 13.30 -10.49 10.72
CA ALA A 667 12.27 -10.24 11.72
C ALA A 667 12.38 -11.25 12.86
N LEU A 668 12.22 -10.73 14.08
CA LEU A 668 12.25 -11.47 15.34
C LEU A 668 10.99 -11.17 16.13
N HIS A 669 10.64 -12.09 17.02
CA HIS A 669 9.42 -12.01 17.81
C HIS A 669 8.15 -11.92 16.96
N LEU A 670 8.15 -12.52 15.75
CA LEU A 670 6.94 -12.62 14.97
C LEU A 670 5.87 -13.38 15.73
N LEU A 671 4.64 -12.88 15.60
CA LEU A 671 3.50 -13.50 16.25
C LEU A 671 3.13 -14.79 15.53
N ARG A 672 2.77 -15.81 16.28
CA ARG A 672 2.23 -17.07 15.79
C ARG A 672 1.23 -17.67 16.76
N SER A 673 0.42 -18.62 16.28
CA SER A 673 -0.46 -19.42 17.12
C SER A 673 0.20 -20.73 17.53
N ARG A 674 0.03 -21.11 18.78
CA ARG A 674 0.51 -22.38 19.35
C ARG A 674 -0.66 -23.08 20.04
N ALA A 675 -0.85 -24.36 19.75
CA ALA A 675 -1.78 -25.20 20.51
C ALA A 675 -1.08 -25.73 21.77
N ILE A 676 -1.73 -25.55 22.92
CA ILE A 676 -1.32 -26.13 24.21
C ILE A 676 -2.42 -27.12 24.62
N ILE A 677 -2.07 -28.38 24.69
CA ILE A 677 -3.00 -29.46 25.05
C ILE A 677 -2.92 -29.73 26.55
N GLY A 678 -4.09 -29.70 27.21
CA GLY A 678 -4.25 -29.95 28.66
C GLY A 678 -5.71 -30.27 28.96
N THR A 679 -6.16 -29.97 30.16
CA THR A 679 -7.57 -30.13 30.59
C THR A 679 -8.51 -29.27 29.72
N ASN A 680 -8.08 -28.06 29.36
CA ASN A 680 -8.67 -27.20 28.32
C ASN A 680 -7.71 -27.13 27.16
N ARG A 681 -8.26 -26.97 25.95
CA ARG A 681 -7.46 -26.68 24.76
C ARG A 681 -7.20 -25.16 24.67
N VAL A 682 -5.91 -24.79 24.64
CA VAL A 682 -5.51 -23.39 24.60
C VAL A 682 -4.81 -23.11 23.29
N PHE A 683 -5.32 -22.11 22.55
CA PHE A 683 -4.63 -21.48 21.42
C PHE A 683 -3.97 -20.20 21.92
N GLU A 684 -2.65 -20.23 22.03
CA GLU A 684 -1.87 -19.12 22.56
C GLU A 684 -1.22 -18.34 21.41
N TYR A 685 -1.39 -17.04 21.43
CA TYR A 685 -0.65 -16.13 20.56
C TYR A 685 0.69 -15.80 21.24
N ASP A 686 1.78 -16.34 20.71
CA ASP A 686 3.13 -16.10 21.21
C ASP A 686 3.97 -15.24 20.24
N SER A 687 5.13 -14.79 20.67
CA SER A 687 6.06 -13.95 19.93
C SER A 687 7.41 -14.63 19.70
N SER A 688 7.42 -15.93 19.40
CA SER A 688 8.64 -16.73 19.22
C SER A 688 9.04 -16.91 17.73
N GLY A 689 8.22 -16.43 16.80
CA GLY A 689 8.44 -16.60 15.36
C GLY A 689 9.64 -15.82 14.82
N ARG A 690 10.24 -16.32 13.72
CA ARG A 690 11.41 -15.75 13.03
C ARG A 690 11.18 -15.73 11.53
N PHE A 691 11.73 -14.69 10.89
CA PHE A 691 11.75 -14.54 9.42
C PHE A 691 13.12 -13.99 8.99
N ASN A 692 13.63 -14.47 7.87
CA ASN A 692 14.84 -13.93 7.26
C ASN A 692 14.69 -13.91 5.74
N GLN A 693 14.99 -12.75 5.13
CA GLN A 693 14.91 -12.55 3.70
C GLN A 693 16.18 -11.87 3.18
N ASN A 694 16.72 -12.41 2.09
CA ASN A 694 17.75 -11.77 1.28
C ASN A 694 17.15 -11.42 -0.08
N GLN A 695 17.42 -10.22 -0.55
CA GLN A 695 16.90 -9.73 -1.82
C GLN A 695 17.97 -8.97 -2.59
N PHE A 696 18.05 -9.20 -3.88
CA PHE A 696 18.82 -8.40 -4.82
C PHE A 696 17.90 -7.83 -5.89
N THR A 697 17.93 -6.51 -6.07
CA THR A 697 17.07 -5.81 -7.03
C THR A 697 17.95 -4.98 -7.98
N VAL A 698 17.69 -5.12 -9.28
CA VAL A 698 18.20 -4.22 -10.31
C VAL A 698 17.05 -3.35 -10.80
N ASN A 699 17.26 -2.04 -10.79
CA ASN A 699 16.29 -1.06 -11.28
C ASN A 699 16.89 -0.29 -12.46
N ILE A 700 16.11 -0.12 -13.51
CA ILE A 700 16.47 0.61 -14.73
C ILE A 700 15.40 1.66 -15.01
N ILE A 701 15.80 2.93 -15.06
CA ILE A 701 14.94 4.06 -15.40
C ILE A 701 15.50 4.70 -16.67
N ASN A 702 14.71 4.71 -17.73
CA ASN A 702 15.07 5.32 -18.99
C ASN A 702 14.02 6.35 -19.43
N ASN A 703 14.43 7.60 -19.50
CA ASN A 703 13.63 8.72 -20.00
C ASN A 703 14.02 8.98 -21.46
N PHE A 704 13.37 8.34 -22.43
CA PHE A 704 13.71 8.49 -23.84
C PHE A 704 13.05 9.73 -24.44
N SER A 705 13.66 10.89 -24.18
CA SER A 705 13.26 12.20 -24.72
C SER A 705 11.83 12.63 -24.28
N ARG A 706 11.26 13.59 -24.98
CA ARG A 706 9.89 14.09 -24.77
C ARG A 706 8.77 13.07 -25.07
N ARG A 707 9.12 11.85 -25.54
CA ARG A 707 8.15 10.85 -25.96
C ARG A 707 7.73 9.88 -24.85
N GLY A 708 8.49 9.81 -23.75
CA GLY A 708 8.08 8.96 -22.65
C GLY A 708 9.21 8.45 -21.76
N SER A 709 8.83 7.61 -20.80
CA SER A 709 9.71 6.97 -19.85
C SER A 709 9.35 5.49 -19.69
N ILE A 710 10.33 4.67 -19.37
CA ILE A 710 10.15 3.28 -18.93
C ILE A 710 10.96 3.07 -17.66
N THR A 711 10.33 2.41 -16.71
CA THR A 711 10.95 1.93 -15.47
C THR A 711 10.78 0.42 -15.40
N ALA A 712 11.85 -0.30 -15.15
CA ALA A 712 11.85 -1.76 -15.01
C ALA A 712 12.61 -2.18 -13.76
N PHE A 713 12.09 -3.17 -13.03
CA PHE A 713 12.71 -3.79 -11.86
C PHE A 713 12.81 -5.29 -12.08
N TYR A 714 13.95 -5.85 -11.73
CA TYR A 714 14.10 -7.28 -11.59
C TYR A 714 14.61 -7.61 -10.19
N THR A 715 13.89 -8.48 -9.50
CA THR A 715 14.20 -8.86 -8.12
C THR A 715 14.36 -10.36 -8.01
N ILE A 716 15.46 -10.79 -7.38
CA ILE A 716 15.68 -12.15 -6.89
C ILE A 716 15.60 -12.10 -5.37
N ALA A 717 14.77 -12.95 -4.76
CA ALA A 717 14.60 -13.01 -3.32
C ALA A 717 14.62 -14.45 -2.80
N LYS A 718 15.03 -14.61 -1.55
CA LYS A 718 14.90 -15.86 -0.77
C LYS A 718 14.42 -15.50 0.61
N ALA A 719 13.26 -16.06 0.99
CA ALA A 719 12.64 -15.83 2.29
C ALA A 719 12.41 -17.15 3.02
N ASN A 720 12.83 -17.22 4.28
CA ASN A 720 12.59 -18.33 5.19
C ASN A 720 11.88 -17.82 6.45
N SER A 721 11.00 -18.66 7.01
CA SER A 721 10.27 -18.37 8.26
C SER A 721 9.93 -19.67 8.97
N ASP A 722 9.67 -19.59 10.28
CA ASP A 722 9.09 -20.67 11.07
C ASP A 722 7.61 -20.43 11.40
N THR A 723 7.02 -19.39 10.81
CA THR A 723 5.58 -19.06 10.94
C THR A 723 5.08 -18.33 9.68
N ASP A 724 3.78 -18.49 9.37
CA ASP A 724 3.05 -17.65 8.41
C ASP A 724 2.12 -16.65 9.13
N GLY A 725 2.36 -16.43 10.44
CA GLY A 725 1.63 -15.47 11.25
C GLY A 725 0.55 -16.11 12.14
N VAL A 726 -0.25 -15.23 12.75
CA VAL A 726 -1.35 -15.63 13.63
C VAL A 726 -2.43 -16.34 12.83
N GLY A 727 -3.02 -17.40 13.43
CA GLY A 727 -4.02 -18.26 12.78
C GLY A 727 -3.41 -19.41 11.98
N THR A 728 -2.07 -19.49 11.91
CA THR A 728 -1.36 -20.66 11.38
C THR A 728 -0.70 -21.42 12.53
N PHE A 729 -0.84 -22.74 12.50
CA PHE A 729 -0.30 -23.63 13.51
C PHE A 729 0.83 -24.49 12.93
N ALA A 730 1.74 -24.95 13.80
CA ALA A 730 2.76 -25.91 13.44
C ALA A 730 2.12 -27.27 13.14
N ALA A 731 2.79 -28.10 12.34
CA ALA A 731 2.37 -29.46 12.10
C ALA A 731 2.50 -30.35 13.36
N ASN A 732 3.39 -29.96 14.28
CA ASN A 732 3.50 -30.57 15.61
C ASN A 732 3.50 -29.46 16.67
N PRO A 733 2.49 -29.38 17.56
CA PRO A 733 2.40 -28.35 18.58
C PRO A 733 3.50 -28.46 19.67
N PHE A 734 4.18 -29.62 19.78
CA PHE A 734 5.21 -29.89 20.77
C PHE A 734 6.64 -29.65 20.27
N ASP A 735 6.84 -29.59 18.95
CA ASP A 735 8.17 -29.40 18.33
C ASP A 735 8.12 -28.47 17.13
N PHE A 736 8.69 -27.29 17.30
CA PHE A 736 8.80 -26.28 16.26
C PHE A 736 10.11 -26.34 15.45
N SER A 737 10.99 -27.28 15.74
CA SER A 737 12.31 -27.38 15.09
C SER A 737 12.20 -27.61 13.58
N SER A 738 11.18 -28.35 13.15
CA SER A 738 10.88 -28.66 11.74
C SER A 738 10.13 -27.55 11.01
N GLU A 739 9.72 -26.47 11.69
CA GLU A 739 8.92 -25.40 11.07
C GLU A 739 9.75 -24.35 10.33
N TYR A 740 11.07 -24.27 10.57
CA TYR A 740 11.91 -23.32 9.85
C TYR A 740 12.17 -23.79 8.40
N GLY A 741 11.51 -23.15 7.46
CA GLY A 741 11.57 -23.48 6.04
C GLY A 741 11.25 -22.28 5.16
N ARG A 742 10.86 -22.52 3.92
CA ARG A 742 10.42 -21.46 3.00
C ARG A 742 9.24 -20.68 3.62
N ALA A 743 9.32 -19.36 3.60
CA ALA A 743 8.18 -18.51 3.95
C ALA A 743 7.09 -18.61 2.87
N SER A 744 5.82 -18.49 3.23
CA SER A 744 4.71 -18.41 2.25
C SER A 744 4.88 -17.27 1.23
N THR A 745 5.70 -16.28 1.58
CA THR A 745 6.03 -15.10 0.78
C THR A 745 7.26 -15.26 -0.12
N ASP A 746 7.90 -16.45 -0.15
CA ASP A 746 9.11 -16.73 -0.91
C ASP A 746 8.86 -16.83 -2.42
N VAL A 747 8.69 -15.69 -3.08
CA VAL A 747 8.63 -15.57 -4.55
C VAL A 747 10.04 -15.26 -5.06
N ARG A 748 10.66 -16.24 -5.73
CA ARG A 748 12.08 -16.20 -6.11
C ARG A 748 12.42 -15.12 -7.12
N HIS A 749 11.63 -15.01 -8.17
CA HIS A 749 11.88 -14.11 -9.28
C HIS A 749 10.67 -13.21 -9.49
N ARG A 750 10.92 -11.92 -9.61
CA ARG A 750 9.91 -10.94 -9.93
C ARG A 750 10.45 -9.91 -10.91
N PHE A 751 9.72 -9.68 -11.98
CA PHE A 751 9.99 -8.63 -12.94
C PHE A 751 8.77 -7.72 -13.04
N THR A 752 8.98 -6.41 -12.97
CA THR A 752 7.95 -5.40 -13.16
C THR A 752 8.45 -4.34 -14.11
N LEU A 753 7.62 -3.96 -15.09
CA LEU A 753 7.89 -2.89 -16.03
C LEU A 753 6.67 -2.01 -16.13
N PHE A 754 6.84 -0.70 -16.04
CA PHE A 754 5.80 0.26 -16.34
C PHE A 754 6.39 1.51 -17.03
N GLY A 755 5.52 2.30 -17.63
CA GLY A 755 5.93 3.53 -18.27
C GLY A 755 4.84 4.20 -19.06
N ASN A 756 5.26 5.23 -19.79
CA ASN A 756 4.41 5.93 -20.72
C ASN A 756 5.15 6.16 -22.05
N TYR A 757 4.43 6.12 -23.15
CA TYR A 757 4.96 6.41 -24.47
C TYR A 757 3.95 7.19 -25.31
N ARG A 758 4.35 8.37 -25.80
CA ARG A 758 3.57 9.17 -26.75
C ARG A 758 3.93 8.77 -28.17
N GLY A 759 3.04 8.01 -28.78
CA GLY A 759 3.15 7.54 -30.14
C GLY A 759 2.73 8.59 -31.18
N PRO A 760 2.77 8.24 -32.47
CA PRO A 760 2.24 9.07 -33.55
C PRO A 760 0.74 9.32 -33.35
N TRP A 761 0.20 10.34 -34.02
CA TRP A 761 -1.20 10.77 -33.96
C TRP A 761 -1.72 11.18 -32.55
N GLY A 762 -0.82 11.44 -31.59
CA GLY A 762 -1.18 11.81 -30.23
C GLY A 762 -1.78 10.67 -29.40
N LEU A 763 -1.52 9.43 -29.77
CA LEU A 763 -1.83 8.25 -28.93
C LEU A 763 -0.84 8.17 -27.76
N THR A 764 -1.33 7.89 -26.58
CA THR A 764 -0.50 7.59 -25.39
C THR A 764 -0.69 6.12 -25.02
N LEU A 765 0.42 5.41 -24.84
CA LEU A 765 0.48 4.01 -24.43
C LEU A 765 1.08 3.95 -23.04
N ASN A 766 0.39 3.29 -22.09
CA ASN A 766 0.85 3.09 -20.73
C ASN A 766 0.86 1.59 -20.41
N PRO A 767 1.99 0.89 -20.64
CA PRO A 767 2.15 -0.51 -20.25
C PRO A 767 2.39 -0.64 -18.75
N LEU A 768 1.88 -1.73 -18.17
CA LEU A 768 2.24 -2.25 -16.85
C LEU A 768 2.35 -3.78 -16.95
N VAL A 769 3.56 -4.30 -16.85
CA VAL A 769 3.84 -5.74 -16.95
C VAL A 769 4.40 -6.23 -15.62
N SER A 770 3.86 -7.33 -15.11
CA SER A 770 4.38 -8.02 -13.93
C SER A 770 4.49 -9.51 -14.24
N ILE A 771 5.67 -10.05 -13.98
CA ILE A 771 5.97 -11.48 -14.14
C ILE A 771 6.59 -11.95 -12.82
N SER A 772 6.08 -13.05 -12.28
CA SER A 772 6.65 -13.63 -11.06
C SER A 772 6.68 -15.15 -11.12
N SER A 773 7.69 -15.75 -10.48
CA SER A 773 7.64 -17.17 -10.16
C SER A 773 6.49 -17.44 -9.19
N GLY A 774 5.97 -18.66 -9.18
CA GLY A 774 4.95 -19.09 -8.23
C GLY A 774 5.44 -18.98 -6.79
N GLY A 775 4.53 -18.74 -5.85
CA GLY A 775 4.80 -18.85 -4.43
C GLY A 775 4.79 -20.30 -3.96
N PRO A 776 5.35 -20.59 -2.78
CA PRO A 776 5.27 -21.93 -2.20
C PRO A 776 3.91 -22.19 -1.56
N PHE A 777 3.57 -23.47 -1.34
CA PHE A 777 2.42 -23.91 -0.56
C PHE A 777 2.73 -25.18 0.24
N ASN A 778 1.98 -25.42 1.32
CA ASN A 778 2.12 -26.61 2.14
C ASN A 778 1.50 -27.83 1.46
N ILE A 779 2.19 -28.97 1.58
CA ILE A 779 1.64 -30.29 1.33
C ILE A 779 1.30 -30.89 2.69
N ILE A 780 0.02 -31.18 2.91
CA ILE A 780 -0.53 -31.68 4.18
C ILE A 780 -1.25 -33.00 3.97
N ILE A 781 -1.37 -33.77 5.03
CA ILE A 781 -2.08 -35.07 5.01
C ILE A 781 -3.60 -34.87 4.97
N GLY A 782 -4.11 -33.80 5.60
CA GLY A 782 -5.54 -33.49 5.68
C GLY A 782 -6.28 -34.29 6.76
N ARG A 783 -5.56 -34.88 7.73
CA ARG A 783 -6.08 -35.60 8.88
C ARG A 783 -5.32 -35.19 10.13
N ASP A 784 -5.99 -35.22 11.26
CA ASP A 784 -5.39 -35.05 12.59
C ASP A 784 -4.77 -36.40 13.03
N LEU A 785 -3.44 -36.48 13.08
CA LEU A 785 -2.70 -37.67 13.50
C LEU A 785 -2.17 -37.54 14.92
N ASN A 786 -2.05 -36.35 15.47
CA ASN A 786 -1.45 -36.04 16.75
C ASN A 786 -2.48 -35.70 17.87
N GLY A 787 -3.78 -35.63 17.51
CA GLY A 787 -4.88 -35.37 18.45
C GLY A 787 -5.03 -33.90 18.85
N ASP A 788 -4.41 -32.95 18.07
CA ASP A 788 -4.48 -31.53 18.40
C ASP A 788 -5.71 -30.83 17.82
N THR A 789 -6.54 -31.58 17.05
CA THR A 789 -7.74 -31.11 16.31
C THR A 789 -7.47 -30.20 15.13
N LEU A 790 -6.23 -30.07 14.72
CA LEU A 790 -5.81 -29.34 13.54
C LEU A 790 -5.47 -30.34 12.44
N PHE A 791 -5.58 -29.91 11.18
CA PHE A 791 -5.28 -30.74 10.01
C PHE A 791 -4.02 -30.21 9.33
N THR A 792 -2.95 -30.00 10.12
CA THR A 792 -1.73 -29.31 9.65
C THR A 792 -0.54 -30.24 9.44
N GLU A 793 -0.70 -31.54 9.73
CA GLU A 793 0.37 -32.52 9.62
C GLU A 793 0.86 -32.68 8.18
N ARG A 794 2.18 -32.81 8.07
CA ARG A 794 2.87 -33.00 6.79
C ARG A 794 3.27 -34.47 6.60
N PRO A 795 3.21 -34.98 5.36
CA PRO A 795 3.63 -36.34 5.05
C PRO A 795 5.14 -36.51 5.15
N ALA A 796 5.61 -37.76 5.16
CA ALA A 796 7.01 -38.06 4.88
C ALA A 796 7.27 -38.18 3.38
N PHE A 797 8.53 -38.04 2.97
CA PHE A 797 8.95 -38.50 1.64
C PHE A 797 8.90 -40.03 1.62
N ALA A 798 8.18 -40.58 0.64
CA ALA A 798 8.09 -42.03 0.50
C ALA A 798 9.43 -42.60 0.02
N THR A 799 10.01 -43.50 0.78
CA THR A 799 11.21 -44.28 0.43
C THR A 799 10.83 -45.60 -0.19
N ASP A 800 9.70 -46.18 0.19
CA ASP A 800 9.09 -47.36 -0.39
C ASP A 800 7.82 -46.99 -1.17
N LEU A 801 7.89 -47.05 -2.51
CA LEU A 801 6.77 -46.72 -3.39
C LEU A 801 5.67 -47.78 -3.40
N SER A 802 5.94 -48.98 -2.89
CA SER A 802 4.98 -50.08 -2.81
C SER A 802 4.12 -50.02 -1.54
N LYS A 803 4.47 -49.16 -0.59
CA LYS A 803 3.70 -48.99 0.66
C LYS A 803 2.28 -48.50 0.36
N PRO A 804 1.24 -49.16 0.89
CA PRO A 804 -0.15 -48.79 0.61
C PRO A 804 -0.46 -47.36 1.04
N GLY A 805 -1.02 -46.59 0.10
CA GLY A 805 -1.43 -45.19 0.35
C GLY A 805 -0.35 -44.14 0.08
N VAL A 806 0.79 -44.53 -0.48
CA VAL A 806 1.77 -43.59 -1.04
C VAL A 806 1.15 -42.84 -2.19
N VAL A 807 1.24 -41.50 -2.18
CA VAL A 807 0.75 -40.63 -3.23
C VAL A 807 1.91 -40.15 -4.09
N ILE A 808 1.90 -40.54 -5.38
CA ILE A 808 2.92 -40.15 -6.37
C ILE A 808 2.39 -38.96 -7.18
N SER A 809 3.16 -37.89 -7.29
CA SER A 809 2.80 -36.68 -8.01
C SER A 809 4.02 -36.06 -8.68
N HIS A 810 3.82 -35.00 -9.44
CA HIS A 810 4.92 -34.19 -10.00
C HIS A 810 5.74 -33.43 -8.94
N PHE A 811 5.26 -33.31 -7.69
CA PHE A 811 6.01 -32.76 -6.56
C PHE A 811 6.90 -33.80 -5.88
N GLY A 812 6.72 -35.07 -6.13
CA GLY A 812 7.40 -36.20 -5.50
C GLY A 812 6.45 -37.30 -5.06
N ALA A 813 6.99 -38.27 -4.34
CA ALA A 813 6.25 -39.37 -3.70
C ALA A 813 6.14 -39.11 -2.20
N PHE A 814 4.94 -39.20 -1.66
CA PHE A 814 4.61 -38.84 -0.29
C PHE A 814 3.92 -39.99 0.45
N ASP A 815 4.39 -40.26 1.64
CA ASP A 815 3.73 -41.17 2.59
C ASP A 815 2.85 -40.37 3.55
N PRO A 816 1.51 -40.52 3.50
CA PRO A 816 0.59 -39.87 4.42
C PRO A 816 0.53 -40.51 5.81
N ASN A 817 1.29 -41.58 6.08
CA ASN A 817 1.38 -42.24 7.34
C ASN A 817 2.85 -42.37 7.77
N PRO A 818 3.48 -41.22 8.13
CA PRO A 818 4.87 -41.19 8.48
C PRO A 818 5.15 -42.06 9.73
N THR A 819 6.21 -42.82 9.69
CA THR A 819 6.74 -43.61 10.79
C THR A 819 7.96 -42.95 11.41
N ALA A 820 8.29 -43.33 12.62
CA ALA A 820 9.44 -42.78 13.33
C ALA A 820 10.74 -42.92 12.51
N GLY A 821 11.48 -41.84 12.30
CA GLY A 821 12.73 -41.83 11.55
C GLY A 821 12.57 -41.46 10.06
N GLU A 822 11.37 -41.39 9.52
CA GLU A 822 11.15 -40.90 8.16
C GLU A 822 11.31 -39.37 8.04
N VAL A 823 11.77 -38.92 6.87
CA VAL A 823 12.00 -37.50 6.60
C VAL A 823 10.68 -36.82 6.26
N ILE A 824 10.20 -35.98 7.17
CA ILE A 824 8.98 -35.20 6.96
C ILE A 824 9.21 -34.12 5.88
N VAL A 825 8.22 -33.94 5.02
CA VAL A 825 8.22 -32.92 3.98
C VAL A 825 8.36 -31.53 4.61
N PRO A 826 9.35 -30.71 4.17
CA PRO A 826 9.53 -29.37 4.73
C PRO A 826 8.30 -28.50 4.53
N ARG A 827 8.17 -27.50 5.41
CA ARG A 827 7.13 -26.48 5.29
C ARG A 827 7.22 -25.75 3.93
N ASN A 828 6.07 -25.46 3.34
CA ASN A 828 5.96 -24.75 2.07
C ASN A 828 6.81 -25.38 0.94
N PHE A 829 6.81 -26.71 0.87
CA PHE A 829 7.59 -27.47 -0.09
C PHE A 829 7.04 -27.36 -1.53
N GLY A 830 5.72 -27.38 -1.69
CA GLY A 830 5.07 -27.28 -2.98
C GLY A 830 5.35 -25.95 -3.69
N GLN A 831 5.35 -25.93 -5.01
CA GLN A 831 5.57 -24.75 -5.85
C GLN A 831 4.35 -24.48 -6.70
N SER A 832 3.73 -23.32 -6.55
CA SER A 832 2.62 -22.85 -7.37
C SER A 832 3.06 -22.48 -8.78
N PRO A 833 2.16 -22.46 -9.77
CA PRO A 833 2.44 -21.87 -11.07
C PRO A 833 2.87 -20.41 -10.97
N GLY A 834 3.73 -19.96 -11.89
CA GLY A 834 4.10 -18.56 -12.03
C GLY A 834 2.93 -17.71 -12.55
N SER A 835 3.05 -16.38 -12.41
CA SER A 835 2.06 -15.46 -12.94
C SER A 835 2.65 -14.48 -13.96
N ILE A 836 1.86 -14.18 -15.00
CA ILE A 836 2.18 -13.21 -16.05
C ILE A 836 0.97 -12.28 -16.19
N VAL A 837 1.15 -11.02 -15.89
CA VAL A 837 0.13 -9.99 -16.04
C VAL A 837 0.69 -8.88 -16.90
N ALA A 838 0.05 -8.61 -18.03
CA ALA A 838 0.39 -7.51 -18.91
C ALA A 838 -0.85 -6.64 -19.13
N ASN A 839 -0.83 -5.45 -18.57
CA ASN A 839 -1.86 -4.43 -18.75
C ASN A 839 -1.37 -3.38 -19.73
N LEU A 840 -2.28 -2.83 -20.54
CA LEU A 840 -1.98 -1.76 -21.48
C LEU A 840 -3.15 -0.77 -21.53
N ARG A 841 -2.89 0.48 -21.17
CA ARG A 841 -3.83 1.57 -21.45
C ARG A 841 -3.44 2.29 -22.72
N ILE A 842 -4.40 2.45 -23.62
CA ILE A 842 -4.28 3.23 -24.85
C ILE A 842 -5.22 4.42 -24.73
N SER A 843 -4.71 5.64 -24.84
CA SER A 843 -5.54 6.84 -24.73
C SER A 843 -5.25 7.85 -25.83
N LYS A 844 -6.29 8.65 -26.16
CA LYS A 844 -6.17 9.80 -27.08
C LYS A 844 -6.95 10.97 -26.54
N THR A 845 -6.29 12.14 -26.48
CA THR A 845 -6.89 13.39 -26.01
C THR A 845 -7.13 14.34 -27.16
N PHE A 846 -8.35 14.89 -27.21
CA PHE A 846 -8.78 15.94 -28.11
C PHE A 846 -8.96 17.23 -27.32
N GLY A 847 -8.22 18.29 -27.70
CA GLY A 847 -8.34 19.59 -27.07
C GLY A 847 -9.19 20.53 -27.93
N PHE A 848 -10.06 21.32 -27.31
CA PHE A 848 -10.90 22.32 -27.98
C PHE A 848 -11.11 23.56 -27.11
N GLY A 849 -11.70 24.61 -27.73
CA GLY A 849 -11.83 25.92 -27.10
C GLY A 849 -10.56 26.78 -27.26
N LYS A 850 -10.55 27.92 -26.58
CA LYS A 850 -9.41 28.87 -26.60
C LYS A 850 -8.16 28.22 -26.02
N GLU A 851 -7.00 28.58 -26.52
CA GLU A 851 -5.74 28.23 -25.86
C GLU A 851 -5.74 28.80 -24.46
N ARG A 852 -5.24 28.01 -23.53
CA ARG A 852 -5.01 28.51 -22.17
C ARG A 852 -3.96 29.61 -22.31
N SER A 853 -4.39 30.90 -22.22
CA SER A 853 -3.48 32.00 -22.29
C SER A 853 -2.42 31.88 -21.20
N SER A 854 -1.18 31.64 -21.61
CA SER A 854 -0.04 32.05 -20.82
C SER A 854 -0.08 33.57 -20.75
N ALA A 855 -0.14 34.17 -19.58
CA ALA A 855 -0.21 35.61 -19.37
C ALA A 855 1.03 36.38 -19.85
N ALA A 856 1.84 35.81 -20.74
CA ALA A 856 3.08 36.40 -21.29
C ALA A 856 3.04 36.70 -22.79
N ALA A 857 1.93 36.44 -23.54
CA ALA A 857 1.87 36.72 -24.98
C ALA A 857 1.18 38.03 -25.34
N GLY A 858 0.97 38.93 -24.42
CA GLY A 858 0.18 40.13 -24.56
C GLY A 858 0.93 41.46 -24.65
N ARG A 859 2.20 41.51 -25.12
CA ARG A 859 2.88 42.78 -25.41
C ARG A 859 3.93 42.66 -26.52
N GLN A 860 3.51 42.29 -27.71
CA GLN A 860 4.26 42.57 -28.97
C GLN A 860 3.32 42.50 -30.18
N GLN A 861 2.32 43.38 -30.17
CA GLN A 861 1.65 43.77 -31.42
C GLN A 861 1.30 45.26 -31.32
N GLY A 862 2.24 46.10 -31.67
CA GLY A 862 2.00 47.53 -31.75
C GLY A 862 3.28 48.32 -31.93
N GLN A 863 3.97 48.10 -33.04
CA GLN A 863 4.74 49.12 -33.75
C GLN A 863 5.37 48.52 -35.03
N ARG A 864 4.60 48.47 -36.07
CA ARG A 864 5.13 48.55 -37.45
C ARG A 864 4.79 49.89 -37.96
N GLY A 865 5.81 50.70 -38.13
CA GLY A 865 5.72 52.03 -38.81
C GLY A 865 7.09 52.57 -39.09
N ALA A 866 7.52 52.37 -40.32
CA ALA A 866 8.34 53.26 -41.16
C ALA A 866 9.80 53.59 -40.75
N GLY A 867 10.73 53.24 -41.62
CA GLY A 867 11.74 54.18 -42.02
C GLY A 867 13.20 53.82 -41.87
N GLY A 868 13.86 53.43 -43.00
CA GLY A 868 15.09 54.05 -43.40
C GLY A 868 16.43 53.54 -42.97
N ASP A 869 17.01 52.64 -43.70
CA ASP A 869 18.25 52.80 -44.49
C ASP A 869 19.57 53.20 -43.85
N ARG A 870 20.65 52.45 -44.26
CA ARG A 870 22.10 52.75 -44.28
C ARG A 870 22.91 52.71 -42.99
N GLY A 871 23.89 51.79 -42.88
CA GLY A 871 25.15 51.86 -43.47
C GLY A 871 26.30 51.57 -42.53
N ALA A 872 27.10 50.55 -42.81
CA ALA A 872 28.57 50.54 -42.74
C ALA A 872 29.36 50.42 -41.43
N ARG A 873 30.12 49.30 -41.33
CA ARG A 873 31.57 49.17 -41.08
C ARG A 873 32.19 49.65 -39.77
N GLY A 874 32.96 48.73 -39.19
CA GLY A 874 34.26 49.08 -38.58
C GLY A 874 34.55 48.30 -37.25
N SER A 875 35.17 47.17 -37.32
CA SER A 875 36.57 46.85 -36.98
C SER A 875 37.07 47.25 -35.62
N GLY A 876 37.66 46.30 -34.94
CA GLY A 876 38.90 46.47 -34.25
C GLY A 876 38.89 46.40 -32.74
N GLY A 877 39.51 45.39 -32.18
CA GLY A 877 40.78 45.56 -31.49
C GLY A 877 40.72 45.26 -29.95
N ALA A 878 41.07 44.10 -29.58
CA ALA A 878 42.23 43.72 -28.77
C ALA A 878 42.46 44.23 -27.32
N ARG A 879 42.76 43.27 -26.48
CA ARG A 879 43.69 43.29 -25.31
C ARG A 879 43.25 44.11 -24.09
N GLY A 880 43.32 43.59 -22.88
CA GLY A 880 44.25 42.79 -22.17
C GLY A 880 44.12 43.14 -20.70
N GLY A 881 44.53 42.26 -19.84
CA GLY A 881 45.16 42.63 -18.59
C GLY A 881 44.36 42.45 -17.32
N ASP A 882 44.56 41.33 -16.73
CA ASP A 882 45.16 41.07 -15.43
C ASP A 882 44.64 41.69 -14.12
N ALA A 883 44.58 40.77 -13.19
CA ALA A 883 44.92 40.87 -11.77
C ALA A 883 43.85 41.18 -10.72
N GLY A 884 43.58 40.16 -9.96
CA GLY A 884 43.83 40.28 -8.52
C GLY A 884 42.61 40.48 -7.62
N GLY A 885 42.44 39.54 -6.77
CA GLY A 885 42.06 39.85 -5.41
C GLY A 885 40.76 39.19 -4.93
N GLY A 886 40.91 38.12 -4.30
CA GLY A 886 40.52 37.66 -3.01
C GLY A 886 39.14 38.09 -2.48
N GLY A 887 38.39 37.15 -2.09
CA GLY A 887 37.42 37.48 -1.06
C GLY A 887 36.23 36.52 -0.91
N ARG A 888 36.44 35.49 -0.14
CA ARG A 888 35.50 34.86 0.79
C ARG A 888 34.12 34.47 0.30
N GLY A 889 33.99 33.15 0.25
CA GLY A 889 32.76 32.37 0.09
C GLY A 889 31.68 32.71 1.07
N GLY A 890 30.52 32.99 0.53
CA GLY A 890 29.25 32.89 1.24
C GLY A 890 28.71 31.48 1.04
N PHE A 891 28.69 30.71 2.08
CA PHE A 891 28.03 29.42 2.07
C PHE A 891 26.50 29.62 1.98
N GLY A 892 25.93 29.36 0.84
CA GLY A 892 24.49 29.22 0.69
C GLY A 892 24.07 27.81 1.13
N PHE A 893 23.28 27.73 2.18
CA PHE A 893 22.75 26.49 2.66
C PHE A 893 21.67 25.95 1.73
N PRO A 894 21.72 24.63 1.44
CA PRO A 894 20.58 23.94 0.79
C PRO A 894 19.44 23.87 1.79
N GLY A 895 18.27 24.30 1.35
CA GLY A 895 17.05 24.24 2.13
C GLY A 895 16.74 22.80 2.55
N MET A 896 16.31 22.65 3.78
CA MET A 896 15.78 21.43 4.34
C MET A 896 14.60 20.93 3.52
N GLY A 897 14.82 19.91 2.75
CA GLY A 897 13.76 19.00 2.38
C GLY A 897 13.44 18.10 3.54
N GLY A 898 12.44 18.41 4.30
CA GLY A 898 11.88 17.45 5.23
C GLY A 898 11.32 16.26 4.45
N PRO A 899 11.51 15.00 4.90
CA PRO A 899 10.80 13.88 4.33
C PRO A 899 9.32 14.17 4.49
N GLY A 900 8.65 14.23 3.37
CA GLY A 900 7.26 14.47 3.18
C GLY A 900 6.36 14.35 4.38
N GLY A 901 6.34 15.33 5.17
CA GLY A 901 5.15 15.68 5.85
C GLY A 901 4.15 15.94 4.77
N GLY A 902 3.11 15.11 4.70
CA GLY A 902 2.04 15.25 3.74
C GLY A 902 1.64 16.69 3.61
N GLY A 903 1.85 17.17 2.42
CA GLY A 903 1.59 18.50 1.98
C GLY A 903 0.79 19.37 2.90
N GLY A 904 1.45 20.11 3.71
CA GLY A 904 0.94 21.44 3.95
C GLY A 904 0.97 22.09 2.58
N GLY A 905 -0.05 21.84 1.78
CA GLY A 905 -0.27 22.55 0.56
C GLY A 905 -0.28 24.00 0.90
N GLY A 906 0.88 24.64 0.89
CA GLY A 906 0.93 26.07 0.90
C GLY A 906 0.14 26.49 -0.30
N PRO A 907 -0.95 27.19 -0.13
CA PRO A 907 -1.66 27.75 -1.22
C PRO A 907 -0.93 28.97 -1.72
N ARG A 908 -0.69 29.11 -2.93
CA ARG A 908 -1.47 29.99 -3.79
C ARG A 908 -1.04 31.43 -3.79
N GLY A 909 -0.38 31.79 -4.77
CA GLY A 909 -0.43 33.13 -5.34
C GLY A 909 -0.75 32.98 -6.79
N GLY A 910 -1.74 33.74 -7.26
CA GLY A 910 -2.18 33.73 -8.63
C GLY A 910 -1.04 34.03 -9.57
N GLY A 911 -0.71 33.05 -10.32
CA GLY A 911 0.10 33.11 -11.51
C GLY A 911 -0.29 31.91 -12.34
N GLY A 912 -1.12 32.11 -13.37
CA GLY A 912 -1.69 31.07 -14.20
C GLY A 912 -0.63 30.26 -14.91
N GLY A 913 -0.07 29.32 -14.25
CA GLY A 913 0.65 28.21 -14.82
C GLY A 913 -0.30 27.03 -14.90
N ASN A 914 -0.33 26.38 -16.04
CA ASN A 914 -1.08 25.20 -16.36
C ASN A 914 -0.65 24.04 -15.48
N VAL A 915 -1.05 24.02 -14.23
CA VAL A 915 -0.95 22.82 -13.39
C VAL A 915 -1.97 21.85 -13.96
N GLY A 916 -1.49 20.91 -14.76
CA GLY A 916 -2.32 19.85 -15.25
C GLY A 916 -2.84 19.03 -14.08
N PHE A 917 -4.07 19.28 -13.65
CA PHE A 917 -4.84 18.28 -12.93
C PHE A 917 -5.25 17.23 -13.95
N GLY A 918 -4.50 16.22 -14.08
CA GLY A 918 -4.86 15.14 -14.93
C GLY A 918 -4.12 13.92 -14.42
N GLY A 919 -4.81 12.97 -13.89
CA GLY A 919 -4.47 11.63 -14.25
C GLY A 919 -4.55 11.64 -15.78
N GLY A 920 -3.54 11.24 -16.46
CA GLY A 920 -3.32 10.85 -17.80
C GLY A 920 -4.16 11.39 -18.95
N GLY A 921 -3.56 11.51 -19.97
CA GLY A 921 -4.02 12.07 -21.23
C GLY A 921 -3.38 13.43 -21.42
N GLY A 922 -2.43 13.50 -22.32
CA GLY A 922 -1.68 14.71 -22.62
C GLY A 922 -2.61 15.90 -22.77
N GLN A 923 -2.48 16.87 -21.89
CA GLN A 923 -3.18 18.14 -22.06
C GLN A 923 -2.72 18.80 -23.36
N THR A 924 -3.66 19.21 -24.18
CA THR A 924 -3.39 19.76 -25.53
C THR A 924 -3.07 21.25 -25.52
N GLY A 925 -2.93 21.89 -24.34
CA GLY A 925 -2.81 23.35 -24.24
C GLY A 925 -4.14 24.10 -24.46
N LYS A 926 -5.21 23.40 -24.79
CA LYS A 926 -6.56 23.96 -24.94
C LYS A 926 -7.30 23.97 -23.58
N ARG A 927 -8.33 24.84 -23.51
CA ARG A 927 -9.13 25.00 -22.28
C ARG A 927 -9.88 23.73 -21.89
N TYR A 928 -10.42 23.02 -22.86
CA TYR A 928 -11.20 21.81 -22.67
C TYR A 928 -10.48 20.62 -23.31
N ASN A 929 -10.46 19.51 -22.64
CA ASN A 929 -9.86 18.28 -23.15
C ASN A 929 -10.86 17.13 -22.96
N LEU A 930 -11.05 16.34 -24.02
CA LEU A 930 -11.82 15.11 -24.04
C LEU A 930 -10.87 13.95 -24.32
N THR A 931 -10.74 13.04 -23.38
CA THR A 931 -9.86 11.87 -23.49
C THR A 931 -10.68 10.61 -23.59
N PHE A 932 -10.42 9.80 -24.60
CA PHE A 932 -10.91 8.43 -24.74
C PHE A 932 -9.79 7.48 -24.38
N SER A 933 -10.12 6.46 -23.60
CA SER A 933 -9.14 5.43 -23.20
C SER A 933 -9.75 4.04 -23.31
N LEU A 934 -8.91 3.10 -23.71
CA LEU A 934 -9.16 1.65 -23.60
C LEU A 934 -8.10 1.08 -22.66
N ASN A 935 -8.53 0.42 -21.61
CA ASN A 935 -7.68 -0.23 -20.64
C ASN A 935 -7.81 -1.74 -20.81
N PHE A 936 -6.76 -2.38 -21.29
CA PHE A 936 -6.65 -3.82 -21.41
C PHE A 936 -5.96 -4.35 -20.16
N GLN A 937 -6.71 -5.05 -19.32
CA GLN A 937 -6.15 -5.80 -18.22
C GLN A 937 -5.86 -7.22 -18.71
N ASN A 938 -4.68 -7.73 -18.37
CA ASN A 938 -4.19 -9.04 -18.86
C ASN A 938 -4.37 -9.23 -20.39
N ILE A 939 -3.80 -8.30 -21.17
CA ILE A 939 -3.95 -8.27 -22.63
C ILE A 939 -3.52 -9.60 -23.30
N LEU A 940 -2.58 -10.33 -22.68
CA LEU A 940 -2.11 -11.64 -23.14
C LEU A 940 -3.14 -12.75 -22.91
N ASN A 941 -4.18 -12.49 -22.13
CA ASN A 941 -5.18 -13.48 -21.72
C ASN A 941 -4.56 -14.73 -21.09
N HIS A 942 -3.46 -14.56 -20.34
CA HIS A 942 -2.79 -15.66 -19.63
C HIS A 942 -3.60 -16.05 -18.40
N ALA A 943 -3.94 -17.34 -18.25
CA ALA A 943 -4.64 -17.85 -17.09
C ALA A 943 -3.65 -17.96 -15.90
N ASN A 944 -3.67 -17.00 -15.00
CA ASN A 944 -2.88 -17.05 -13.78
C ASN A 944 -3.60 -17.93 -12.75
N LEU A 945 -3.02 -19.09 -12.44
CA LEU A 945 -3.64 -20.10 -11.58
C LEU A 945 -3.33 -19.83 -10.09
N ALA A 946 -4.30 -20.13 -9.22
CA ALA A 946 -4.10 -20.16 -7.76
C ALA A 946 -3.17 -21.32 -7.36
N PRO A 947 -2.61 -21.32 -6.13
CA PRO A 947 -1.90 -22.47 -5.62
C PRO A 947 -2.74 -23.76 -5.77
N PRO A 948 -2.10 -24.86 -6.14
CA PRO A 948 -2.77 -26.17 -6.20
C PRO A 948 -3.29 -26.61 -4.83
N VAL A 949 -4.26 -27.52 -4.82
CA VAL A 949 -4.72 -28.19 -3.61
C VAL A 949 -3.55 -28.97 -3.01
N GLY A 950 -3.18 -28.66 -1.76
CA GLY A 950 -2.02 -29.24 -1.07
C GLY A 950 -2.36 -30.43 -0.18
N ASN A 951 -3.63 -30.81 -0.07
CA ASN A 951 -4.09 -31.90 0.78
C ASN A 951 -4.00 -33.25 0.03
N LEU A 952 -3.19 -34.18 0.52
CA LEU A 952 -3.00 -35.52 -0.09
C LEU A 952 -4.26 -36.37 -0.08
N SER A 953 -5.19 -36.15 0.84
CA SER A 953 -6.47 -36.90 0.86
C SER A 953 -7.47 -36.39 -0.18
N SER A 954 -7.22 -35.27 -0.83
CA SER A 954 -8.06 -34.71 -1.88
C SER A 954 -7.82 -35.40 -3.23
N GLN A 955 -8.88 -35.71 -3.95
CA GLN A 955 -8.80 -36.14 -5.36
C GLN A 955 -8.22 -35.05 -6.27
N LEU A 956 -8.21 -33.80 -5.82
CA LEU A 956 -7.71 -32.63 -6.54
C LEU A 956 -6.27 -32.29 -6.15
N PHE A 957 -5.58 -33.15 -5.39
CA PHE A 957 -4.20 -32.90 -4.99
C PHE A 957 -3.31 -32.53 -6.18
N GLY A 958 -2.59 -31.45 -6.05
CA GLY A 958 -1.71 -30.94 -7.11
C GLY A 958 -2.41 -30.18 -8.24
N ILE A 959 -3.74 -30.03 -8.20
CA ILE A 959 -4.53 -29.36 -9.23
C ILE A 959 -4.98 -27.98 -8.71
N SER A 960 -4.80 -26.95 -9.53
CA SER A 960 -5.39 -25.63 -9.26
C SER A 960 -6.86 -25.63 -9.67
N THR A 961 -7.75 -25.26 -8.76
CA THR A 961 -9.22 -25.30 -8.96
C THR A 961 -9.83 -23.94 -9.26
N ARG A 962 -9.01 -22.89 -9.19
CA ARG A 962 -9.41 -21.51 -9.46
C ARG A 962 -8.23 -20.72 -10.01
N THR A 963 -8.52 -19.57 -10.54
CA THR A 963 -7.50 -18.60 -10.90
C THR A 963 -6.91 -17.94 -9.63
N GLY A 964 -5.65 -17.54 -9.68
CA GLY A 964 -4.95 -16.86 -8.59
C GLY A 964 -5.22 -15.34 -8.62
N GLY A 965 -5.13 -14.68 -7.48
CA GLY A 965 -5.14 -13.22 -7.41
C GLY A 965 -3.89 -12.63 -8.05
N ASN A 966 -4.01 -11.47 -8.66
CA ASN A 966 -2.86 -10.72 -9.15
C ASN A 966 -1.95 -10.33 -7.98
N PHE A 967 -0.65 -10.29 -8.27
CA PHE A 967 0.38 -9.75 -7.40
C PHE A 967 0.50 -10.42 -6.02
N GLY A 968 1.11 -11.60 -6.00
CA GLY A 968 1.69 -12.28 -4.83
C GLY A 968 0.97 -12.02 -3.51
N GLY A 969 0.14 -12.94 -3.12
CA GLY A 969 -0.75 -12.92 -1.97
C GLY A 969 -0.16 -12.37 -0.68
N PHE A 970 -0.34 -11.08 -0.46
CA PHE A 970 -0.12 -10.44 0.81
C PHE A 970 -1.44 -9.78 1.24
N GLY A 971 -1.96 -10.30 2.34
CA GLY A 971 -3.08 -9.71 3.06
C GLY A 971 -4.41 -10.38 2.76
N GLY A 972 -4.85 -11.22 3.67
CA GLY A 972 -6.26 -11.55 3.85
C GLY A 972 -7.04 -10.30 4.24
N GLY A 973 -7.17 -9.35 3.32
CA GLY A 973 -8.08 -8.23 3.42
C GLY A 973 -9.47 -8.71 3.01
N ARG A 974 -10.44 -8.53 3.86
CA ARG A 974 -11.86 -8.66 3.58
C ARG A 974 -12.27 -7.62 2.53
N GLY A 975 -12.15 -7.95 1.27
CA GLY A 975 -12.51 -7.08 0.18
C GLY A 975 -12.33 -7.85 -1.11
N GLY A 976 -13.37 -8.51 -1.55
CA GLY A 976 -13.31 -9.43 -2.68
C GLY A 976 -13.32 -8.73 -4.02
N GLY A 977 -12.32 -7.94 -4.33
CA GLY A 977 -11.97 -7.62 -5.69
C GLY A 977 -10.92 -8.60 -6.16
N THR A 978 -11.29 -9.70 -6.76
CA THR A 978 -10.33 -10.57 -7.42
C THR A 978 -9.92 -9.91 -8.73
N PRO A 979 -8.62 -9.57 -8.91
CA PRO A 979 -8.16 -8.99 -10.15
C PRO A 979 -8.45 -9.95 -11.33
N PRO A 980 -8.64 -9.44 -12.53
CA PRO A 980 -9.05 -10.23 -13.66
C PRO A 980 -8.01 -11.28 -14.03
N TYR A 981 -8.38 -12.50 -13.93
CA TYR A 981 -7.58 -13.67 -14.26
C TYR A 981 -7.49 -13.89 -15.76
N ASN A 982 -8.40 -13.27 -16.47
CA ASN A 982 -8.53 -13.29 -17.91
C ASN A 982 -8.50 -11.85 -18.43
N ARG A 983 -8.41 -11.68 -19.74
CA ARG A 983 -8.45 -10.36 -20.31
C ARG A 983 -9.79 -9.66 -20.03
N LEU A 984 -9.73 -8.47 -19.40
CA LEU A 984 -10.82 -7.50 -19.31
C LEU A 984 -10.48 -6.28 -20.14
N ILE A 985 -11.50 -5.61 -20.69
CA ILE A 985 -11.33 -4.39 -21.47
C ILE A 985 -12.32 -3.35 -20.97
N ASP A 986 -11.79 -2.28 -20.36
CA ASP A 986 -12.56 -1.14 -19.90
C ASP A 986 -12.45 0.00 -20.91
N ALA A 987 -13.57 0.58 -21.28
CA ALA A 987 -13.65 1.80 -22.08
C ALA A 987 -13.95 2.98 -21.16
N SER A 988 -13.21 4.08 -21.30
CA SER A 988 -13.44 5.27 -20.49
C SER A 988 -13.41 6.56 -21.32
N ILE A 989 -14.22 7.52 -20.88
CA ILE A 989 -14.28 8.87 -21.41
C ILE A 989 -14.04 9.82 -20.25
N ARG A 990 -13.14 10.79 -20.45
CA ARG A 990 -12.82 11.82 -19.45
C ARG A 990 -12.89 13.18 -20.09
N PHE A 991 -13.63 14.08 -19.47
CA PHE A 991 -13.69 15.50 -19.82
C PHE A 991 -12.99 16.32 -18.72
N SER A 992 -12.14 17.28 -19.10
CA SER A 992 -11.49 18.19 -18.16
C SER A 992 -11.44 19.63 -18.69
N PHE A 993 -11.53 20.61 -17.78
CA PHE A 993 -11.58 22.03 -18.06
C PHE A 993 -10.76 22.90 -17.10
#